data_8cedc8072088cbf7096f4959cbac7e16
#
_entry.id   8cedc8072088cbf7096f4959cbac7e16
#
_cell.length_a   1.000
_cell.length_b   1.000
_cell.length_c   1.000
_cell.angle_alpha   90.00
_cell.angle_beta   90.00
_cell.angle_gamma   90.00
#
_symmetry.space_group_name_H-M   'P 1'
#
loop_
_entity.id
_entity.type
_entity.pdbx_description
1 polymer ?
#
loop_
_entity_poly.entity_id
_entity_poly.type
_entity_poly.pdbx_seq_one_letter_code
_entity_poly.pdbx_strand_id
1 'polypeptide(L)'
;MNIKTISRQFTYDGKAIQFEEGDSVLVAFQRAGIHPTGGGCLCLAGDCPHCIATIDGISYVRTCQVLARTGMVIENHPPDGAPLMSMDDWQEPEVIAHNIYCDVVVIGMGKSGQNAASEFAHKDKQIVTLDAQAGQEVVGIYPGHLVVARTEDGMLHVHSREEIIVASGAAEIHPVVPGNHLAGILTARAALKLAAAGVEMNHLVAIGTQPEGLDAERIVGELIRFEGNERVEAVVVINENGIENRIKCDTVSIGLGLYPRDTLVRMGHDMAVRAVGAAAREADIPPCPKAGTVCHCANVTVEDLESVRDLGFHELELLKRGTLAGTGTCQGGICLPYIRSFLADKGEKLQPPFTARPVNRQLTIGEMAAGSYHHATPRTSLDAEHRQLGARMERFGGWWRPWNYGNISEEYWAVRQAVSLCDVSTLGKMLVSGPDALELLERLYPTKVSTIKPGRSRYALLLDERGYVLDDGMICRDEETRFTLTFTSGGATFCELWVRDWAEFWGLDVRLLNQTMSLGAINVTGPLSKKLLDHAGLDDPPNFLHHKTVMVAGVECRIFRLSFTGETSFELHHATADSVSLWRSLLKLGSDLGIKPHGIETLLTLRLEKGHIIVGQDTDFDSTPRRINHNWAVKLEKPEFIGKQSILRTNKIPLNRQLVGFELDGSPPNEGAVIWKENEYAGYVTSSGFSHVINKSVMLGWLEFFNNELPKEVIIDGRPAYRVSTPFYDPEGARARI
;
A
#
# COMPACT_ATOMS: atom_id res chain seq x y z
N MET A 1 -26.17 -14.51 49.25
CA MET A 1 -25.78 -13.81 48.04
C MET A 1 -25.68 -14.86 46.91
N ASN A 2 -26.65 -14.88 46.00
CA ASN A 2 -26.57 -15.74 44.83
C ASN A 2 -25.48 -15.18 43.90
N ILE A 3 -24.35 -15.86 43.84
CA ILE A 3 -23.36 -15.61 42.80
C ILE A 3 -24.04 -16.00 41.50
N LYS A 4 -24.48 -15.01 40.71
CA LYS A 4 -24.87 -15.25 39.31
C LYS A 4 -23.64 -15.80 38.62
N THR A 5 -23.66 -17.07 38.25
CA THR A 5 -22.68 -17.70 37.37
C THR A 5 -22.74 -16.90 36.08
N ILE A 6 -21.74 -16.10 35.80
CA ILE A 6 -21.61 -15.40 34.49
C ILE A 6 -21.47 -16.50 33.46
N SER A 7 -22.49 -16.68 32.60
CA SER A 7 -22.43 -17.67 31.54
C SER A 7 -21.34 -17.26 30.55
N ARG A 8 -20.30 -18.09 30.40
CA ARG A 8 -19.24 -17.90 29.43
C ARG A 8 -19.81 -18.20 28.03
N GLN A 9 -20.08 -17.14 27.29
CA GLN A 9 -20.63 -17.25 25.95
C GLN A 9 -20.13 -16.14 25.02
N PHE A 10 -20.04 -16.46 23.74
CA PHE A 10 -19.86 -15.52 22.62
C PHE A 10 -21.03 -15.64 21.65
N THR A 11 -21.13 -14.74 20.67
CA THR A 11 -22.15 -14.82 19.62
C THR A 11 -21.54 -15.35 18.32
N TYR A 12 -22.27 -16.24 17.63
CA TYR A 12 -21.97 -16.70 16.29
C TYR A 12 -23.22 -16.55 15.41
N ASP A 13 -23.13 -15.71 14.37
CA ASP A 13 -24.26 -15.32 13.50
C ASP A 13 -25.49 -14.95 14.35
N GLY A 14 -25.30 -14.16 15.41
CA GLY A 14 -26.36 -13.72 16.32
C GLY A 14 -26.84 -14.77 17.33
N LYS A 15 -26.32 -16.01 17.33
CA LYS A 15 -26.66 -17.06 18.30
C LYS A 15 -25.62 -17.16 19.40
N ALA A 16 -26.05 -17.34 20.64
CA ALA A 16 -25.17 -17.52 21.80
C ALA A 16 -24.54 -18.93 21.79
N ILE A 17 -23.22 -19.01 21.86
CA ILE A 17 -22.45 -20.25 21.97
C ILE A 17 -21.75 -20.28 23.33
N GLN A 18 -21.92 -21.36 24.08
CA GLN A 18 -21.28 -21.58 25.38
C GLN A 18 -19.87 -22.12 25.18
N PHE A 19 -18.93 -21.76 26.06
CA PHE A 19 -17.58 -22.29 26.06
C PHE A 19 -17.06 -22.54 27.48
N GLU A 20 -16.05 -23.40 27.61
CA GLU A 20 -15.34 -23.67 28.85
C GLU A 20 -14.04 -22.85 28.92
N GLU A 21 -13.52 -22.64 30.13
CA GLU A 21 -12.27 -21.92 30.32
C GLU A 21 -11.11 -22.66 29.68
N GLY A 22 -10.33 -21.94 28.81
CA GLY A 22 -9.24 -22.52 28.06
C GLY A 22 -9.64 -23.10 26.70
N ASP A 23 -10.94 -23.15 26.36
CA ASP A 23 -11.35 -23.52 25.02
C ASP A 23 -10.83 -22.51 23.98
N SER A 24 -10.38 -22.99 22.84
CA SER A 24 -10.37 -22.17 21.66
C SER A 24 -11.77 -22.01 21.10
N VAL A 25 -12.01 -20.98 20.30
CA VAL A 25 -13.29 -20.76 19.61
C VAL A 25 -13.72 -22.03 18.84
N LEU A 26 -12.77 -22.71 18.18
CA LEU A 26 -13.07 -23.95 17.46
C LEU A 26 -13.53 -25.10 18.40
N VAL A 27 -12.92 -25.23 19.57
CA VAL A 27 -13.36 -26.27 20.53
C VAL A 27 -14.79 -26.01 20.99
N ALA A 28 -15.14 -24.75 21.29
CA ALA A 28 -16.50 -24.36 21.62
C ALA A 28 -17.49 -24.64 20.48
N PHE A 29 -17.10 -24.37 19.23
CA PHE A 29 -17.89 -24.73 18.05
C PHE A 29 -18.10 -26.23 17.93
N GLN A 30 -17.07 -27.04 18.14
CA GLN A 30 -17.20 -28.50 18.06
C GLN A 30 -18.11 -29.06 19.18
N ARG A 31 -18.08 -28.48 20.40
CA ARG A 31 -19.07 -28.81 21.45
C ARG A 31 -20.52 -28.51 21.02
N ALA A 32 -20.70 -27.43 20.27
CA ALA A 32 -22.02 -27.03 19.75
C ALA A 32 -22.40 -27.74 18.44
N GLY A 33 -21.57 -28.67 17.95
CA GLY A 33 -21.79 -29.37 16.68
C GLY A 33 -21.64 -28.52 15.43
N ILE A 34 -20.92 -27.39 15.54
CA ILE A 34 -20.73 -26.41 14.45
C ILE A 34 -19.37 -26.63 13.78
N HIS A 35 -19.37 -26.66 12.44
CA HIS A 35 -18.17 -26.58 11.64
C HIS A 35 -18.07 -25.19 10.99
N PRO A 36 -17.02 -24.36 11.28
CA PRO A 36 -17.00 -22.94 10.88
C PRO A 36 -17.13 -22.69 9.38
N THR A 37 -16.58 -23.59 8.56
CA THR A 37 -16.62 -23.47 7.08
C THR A 37 -17.56 -24.49 6.42
N GLY A 38 -18.42 -25.13 7.20
CA GLY A 38 -19.36 -26.15 6.70
C GLY A 38 -18.76 -27.54 6.52
N GLY A 39 -17.44 -27.70 6.41
CA GLY A 39 -16.81 -29.02 6.25
C GLY A 39 -15.31 -28.97 5.99
N GLY A 40 -14.74 -30.20 5.83
CA GLY A 40 -13.31 -30.41 5.64
C GLY A 40 -12.60 -30.94 6.89
N CYS A 41 -11.38 -31.44 6.72
CA CYS A 41 -10.60 -32.06 7.79
C CYS A 41 -10.02 -31.02 8.75
N LEU A 42 -10.40 -31.05 10.03
CA LEU A 42 -9.89 -30.12 11.06
C LEU A 42 -8.57 -30.60 11.67
N CYS A 43 -7.59 -29.70 11.79
CA CYS A 43 -6.28 -30.02 12.36
C CYS A 43 -6.06 -29.51 13.80
N LEU A 44 -6.84 -28.52 14.30
CA LEU A 44 -6.67 -27.87 15.60
C LEU A 44 -5.22 -27.38 15.87
N ALA A 45 -4.47 -27.05 14.82
CA ALA A 45 -3.07 -26.68 14.89
C ALA A 45 -2.67 -25.50 13.98
N GLY A 46 -3.65 -24.84 13.35
CA GLY A 46 -3.41 -23.68 12.47
C GLY A 46 -2.87 -24.04 11.08
N ASP A 47 -2.86 -25.30 10.67
CA ASP A 47 -2.28 -25.74 9.40
C ASP A 47 -3.30 -25.72 8.24
N CYS A 48 -4.60 -25.82 8.54
CA CYS A 48 -5.67 -25.94 7.54
C CYS A 48 -6.53 -24.67 7.42
N PRO A 49 -7.31 -24.52 6.33
CA PRO A 49 -8.23 -23.40 6.16
C PRO A 49 -9.62 -23.64 6.76
N HIS A 50 -9.90 -24.86 7.29
CA HIS A 50 -11.24 -25.31 7.62
C HIS A 50 -11.83 -24.74 8.92
N CYS A 51 -11.12 -23.84 9.59
CA CYS A 51 -11.59 -23.20 10.81
C CYS A 51 -11.53 -21.66 10.74
N ILE A 52 -11.54 -21.08 9.55
CA ILE A 52 -11.54 -19.62 9.41
C ILE A 52 -12.94 -19.07 9.67
N ALA A 53 -12.96 -17.88 10.34
CA ALA A 53 -14.17 -17.11 10.59
C ALA A 53 -13.82 -15.61 10.63
N THR A 54 -14.83 -14.75 10.69
CA THR A 54 -14.66 -13.33 11.03
C THR A 54 -14.89 -13.19 12.54
N ILE A 55 -13.91 -12.68 13.29
CA ILE A 55 -13.99 -12.48 14.73
C ILE A 55 -13.80 -11.00 15.03
N ASP A 56 -14.78 -10.39 15.72
CA ASP A 56 -14.77 -8.97 16.09
C ASP A 56 -14.44 -8.06 14.89
N GLY A 57 -15.02 -8.36 13.73
CA GLY A 57 -14.82 -7.63 12.46
C GLY A 57 -13.54 -7.98 11.69
N ILE A 58 -12.65 -8.80 12.24
CA ILE A 58 -11.42 -9.25 11.57
C ILE A 58 -11.67 -10.57 10.85
N SER A 59 -11.54 -10.58 9.53
CA SER A 59 -11.75 -11.76 8.68
C SER A 59 -10.50 -12.66 8.60
N TYR A 60 -10.68 -13.88 8.09
CA TYR A 60 -9.62 -14.91 7.92
C TYR A 60 -8.98 -15.40 9.23
N VAL A 61 -9.62 -15.18 10.37
CA VAL A 61 -9.08 -15.62 11.67
C VAL A 61 -9.26 -17.12 11.83
N ARG A 62 -8.21 -17.83 12.23
CA ARG A 62 -8.28 -19.25 12.55
C ARG A 62 -8.81 -19.46 13.95
N THR A 63 -10.05 -19.93 14.04
CA THR A 63 -10.76 -20.16 15.33
C THR A 63 -10.06 -21.15 16.25
N CYS A 64 -9.24 -22.06 15.70
CA CYS A 64 -8.43 -22.99 16.50
C CYS A 64 -7.21 -22.34 17.20
N GLN A 65 -6.87 -21.11 16.83
CA GLN A 65 -5.73 -20.35 17.39
C GLN A 65 -6.18 -19.21 18.30
N VAL A 66 -7.48 -19.00 18.48
CA VAL A 66 -8.04 -17.91 19.30
C VAL A 66 -8.75 -18.51 20.49
N LEU A 67 -8.38 -18.08 21.70
CA LEU A 67 -9.08 -18.45 22.93
C LEU A 67 -10.47 -17.80 22.96
N ALA A 68 -11.47 -18.58 23.33
CA ALA A 68 -12.83 -18.08 23.48
C ALA A 68 -12.94 -17.09 24.65
N ARG A 69 -13.57 -15.96 24.41
CA ARG A 69 -13.79 -14.89 25.41
C ARG A 69 -15.27 -14.46 25.40
N THR A 70 -15.78 -14.12 26.57
CA THR A 70 -17.15 -13.60 26.69
C THR A 70 -17.27 -12.28 25.92
N GLY A 71 -18.36 -12.17 25.13
CA GLY A 71 -18.67 -10.95 24.38
C GLY A 71 -18.07 -10.86 23.00
N MET A 72 -17.27 -11.85 22.55
CA MET A 72 -16.81 -11.91 21.15
C MET A 72 -17.99 -11.99 20.20
N VAL A 73 -17.89 -11.34 19.07
CA VAL A 73 -18.82 -11.43 17.95
C VAL A 73 -18.12 -12.21 16.83
N ILE A 74 -18.68 -13.35 16.49
CA ILE A 74 -18.12 -14.23 15.45
C ILE A 74 -19.15 -14.40 14.34
N GLU A 75 -18.69 -14.27 13.11
CA GLU A 75 -19.50 -14.40 11.91
C GLU A 75 -18.89 -15.43 10.97
N ASN A 76 -19.73 -16.08 10.21
CA ASN A 76 -19.27 -17.00 9.16
C ASN A 76 -18.41 -16.21 8.15
N HIS A 77 -17.28 -16.79 7.77
CA HIS A 77 -16.43 -16.20 6.75
C HIS A 77 -17.12 -16.35 5.38
N PRO A 78 -17.42 -15.25 4.66
CA PRO A 78 -18.14 -15.34 3.39
C PRO A 78 -17.31 -16.11 2.35
N PRO A 79 -17.93 -16.99 1.54
CA PRO A 79 -17.22 -17.80 0.55
C PRO A 79 -16.55 -16.96 -0.55
N ASP A 80 -17.08 -15.79 -0.84
CA ASP A 80 -16.60 -14.89 -1.91
C ASP A 80 -15.58 -13.84 -1.44
N GLY A 81 -15.03 -14.02 -0.25
CA GLY A 81 -14.01 -13.12 0.32
C GLY A 81 -14.46 -12.40 1.58
N ALA A 82 -13.63 -11.51 2.07
CA ALA A 82 -13.88 -10.72 3.26
C ALA A 82 -15.08 -9.76 3.06
N PRO A 83 -15.89 -9.51 4.10
CA PRO A 83 -16.95 -8.51 4.02
C PRO A 83 -16.35 -7.14 3.68
N LEU A 84 -17.13 -6.33 2.96
CA LEU A 84 -16.75 -4.94 2.69
C LEU A 84 -16.64 -4.19 4.02
N MET A 85 -15.56 -3.44 4.18
CA MET A 85 -15.36 -2.60 5.35
C MET A 85 -16.39 -1.46 5.33
N SER A 86 -17.09 -1.25 6.45
CA SER A 86 -17.82 -0.01 6.67
C SER A 86 -16.82 1.11 6.93
N MET A 87 -16.92 2.21 6.19
CA MET A 87 -16.03 3.36 6.35
C MET A 87 -16.54 4.37 7.38
N ASP A 88 -17.74 4.15 7.95
CA ASP A 88 -18.47 5.22 8.64
C ASP A 88 -18.01 5.52 10.06
N ASP A 89 -17.33 4.61 10.77
CA ASP A 89 -16.85 4.85 12.15
C ASP A 89 -15.61 4.04 12.53
N TRP A 90 -14.84 3.59 11.54
CA TRP A 90 -13.72 2.72 11.83
C TRP A 90 -12.48 3.52 12.25
N GLN A 91 -12.07 3.37 13.49
CA GLN A 91 -10.76 3.80 13.97
C GLN A 91 -9.87 2.57 14.13
N GLU A 92 -8.86 2.45 13.28
CA GLU A 92 -7.85 1.43 13.47
C GLU A 92 -7.07 1.71 14.74
N PRO A 93 -7.02 0.76 15.69
CA PRO A 93 -6.14 0.91 16.84
C PRO A 93 -4.69 0.98 16.35
N GLU A 94 -3.91 1.90 16.92
CA GLU A 94 -2.49 2.01 16.61
C GLU A 94 -1.78 0.72 17.04
N VAL A 95 -1.22 -0.01 16.06
CA VAL A 95 -0.43 -1.21 16.33
C VAL A 95 1.02 -0.82 16.56
N ILE A 96 1.49 -1.04 17.77
CA ILE A 96 2.87 -0.71 18.19
C ILE A 96 3.81 -1.83 17.76
N ALA A 97 5.01 -1.48 17.29
CA ALA A 97 6.10 -2.42 17.08
C ALA A 97 7.18 -2.26 18.16
N HIS A 98 7.54 -3.37 18.78
CA HIS A 98 8.62 -3.45 19.75
C HIS A 98 9.85 -4.08 19.12
N ASN A 99 11.02 -3.45 19.23
CA ASN A 99 12.27 -3.98 18.70
C ASN A 99 13.10 -4.62 19.83
N ILE A 100 13.54 -5.85 19.62
CA ILE A 100 14.43 -6.59 20.52
C ILE A 100 15.66 -7.02 19.72
N TYR A 101 16.83 -6.89 20.33
CA TYR A 101 18.12 -7.33 19.78
C TYR A 101 18.67 -8.47 20.61
N CYS A 102 19.12 -9.54 19.97
CA CYS A 102 19.68 -10.72 20.63
C CYS A 102 20.75 -11.39 19.76
N ASP A 103 21.41 -12.39 20.31
CA ASP A 103 22.36 -13.19 19.55
C ASP A 103 21.67 -14.33 18.83
N VAL A 104 20.72 -15.01 19.49
CA VAL A 104 20.01 -16.18 18.97
C VAL A 104 18.51 -16.05 19.20
N VAL A 105 17.73 -16.41 18.18
CA VAL A 105 16.26 -16.55 18.29
C VAL A 105 15.87 -18.00 18.17
N VAL A 106 15.04 -18.49 19.08
CA VAL A 106 14.45 -19.85 19.02
C VAL A 106 12.94 -19.73 18.82
N ILE A 107 12.44 -20.27 17.71
CA ILE A 107 11.03 -20.22 17.33
C ILE A 107 10.37 -21.58 17.59
N GLY A 108 9.39 -21.61 18.50
CA GLY A 108 8.71 -22.81 18.98
C GLY A 108 9.37 -23.41 20.21
N MET A 109 8.66 -23.43 21.34
CA MET A 109 9.15 -23.88 22.66
C MET A 109 8.64 -25.25 23.07
N GLY A 110 8.35 -26.14 22.10
CA GLY A 110 8.20 -27.55 22.36
C GLY A 110 9.53 -28.20 22.81
N LYS A 111 9.55 -29.53 23.08
CA LYS A 111 10.73 -30.26 23.58
C LYS A 111 12.00 -29.95 22.78
N SER A 112 11.94 -29.90 21.46
CA SER A 112 13.10 -29.62 20.60
C SER A 112 13.60 -28.17 20.71
N GLY A 113 12.68 -27.20 20.84
CA GLY A 113 13.05 -25.79 21.03
C GLY A 113 13.65 -25.54 22.40
N GLN A 114 13.11 -26.15 23.46
CA GLN A 114 13.69 -26.08 24.81
C GLN A 114 15.11 -26.66 24.83
N ASN A 115 15.32 -27.80 24.18
CA ASN A 115 16.65 -28.38 24.05
C ASN A 115 17.61 -27.46 23.31
N ALA A 116 17.17 -26.89 22.18
CA ALA A 116 17.98 -25.94 21.41
C ALA A 116 18.32 -24.67 22.20
N ALA A 117 17.37 -24.09 22.94
CA ALA A 117 17.63 -22.96 23.82
C ALA A 117 18.66 -23.32 24.92
N SER A 118 18.59 -24.54 25.46
CA SER A 118 19.52 -25.03 26.48
C SER A 118 20.97 -25.19 25.97
N GLU A 119 21.19 -25.32 24.67
CA GLU A 119 22.54 -25.35 24.06
C GLU A 119 23.34 -24.09 24.36
N PHE A 120 22.65 -22.99 24.62
CA PHE A 120 23.22 -21.66 24.86
C PHE A 120 23.20 -21.24 26.34
N ALA A 121 22.58 -22.02 27.25
CA ALA A 121 22.39 -21.65 28.66
C ALA A 121 23.71 -21.39 29.41
N HIS A 122 24.83 -21.99 28.94
CA HIS A 122 26.18 -21.82 29.53
C HIS A 122 27.10 -20.92 28.69
N LYS A 123 26.56 -20.29 27.62
CA LYS A 123 27.28 -19.35 26.79
C LYS A 123 26.81 -17.96 27.16
N ASP A 124 27.71 -16.99 27.15
CA ASP A 124 27.33 -15.56 27.39
C ASP A 124 26.62 -15.01 26.14
N LYS A 125 25.38 -15.51 25.89
CA LYS A 125 24.56 -15.19 24.75
C LYS A 125 23.19 -14.70 25.19
N GLN A 126 22.71 -13.65 24.54
CA GLN A 126 21.32 -13.17 24.67
C GLN A 126 20.41 -14.01 23.76
N ILE A 127 19.44 -14.71 24.35
CA ILE A 127 18.52 -15.59 23.62
C ILE A 127 17.12 -15.02 23.75
N VAL A 128 16.40 -14.96 22.62
CA VAL A 128 14.96 -14.68 22.59
C VAL A 128 14.24 -15.94 22.15
N THR A 129 13.21 -16.33 22.90
CA THR A 129 12.35 -17.46 22.56
C THR A 129 10.96 -16.97 22.18
N LEU A 130 10.40 -17.51 21.10
CA LEU A 130 9.06 -17.16 20.59
C LEU A 130 8.22 -18.42 20.48
N ASP A 131 7.00 -18.39 21.04
CA ASP A 131 6.07 -19.52 20.96
C ASP A 131 4.63 -19.06 20.73
N ALA A 132 3.99 -19.63 19.72
CA ALA A 132 2.60 -19.31 19.39
C ALA A 132 1.61 -19.68 20.52
N GLN A 133 1.91 -20.69 21.35
CA GLN A 133 1.09 -21.05 22.50
C GLN A 133 1.21 -20.03 23.64
N ALA A 134 2.32 -19.27 23.67
CA ALA A 134 2.51 -18.14 24.56
C ALA A 134 2.01 -16.80 23.97
N GLY A 135 1.24 -16.84 22.89
CA GLY A 135 0.71 -15.63 22.23
C GLY A 135 1.73 -14.91 21.34
N GLN A 136 2.85 -15.53 20.99
CA GLN A 136 3.89 -14.93 20.13
C GLN A 136 3.97 -15.68 18.80
N GLU A 137 3.08 -15.38 17.87
CA GLU A 137 3.02 -16.05 16.56
C GLU A 137 4.00 -15.43 15.57
N VAL A 138 5.04 -16.18 15.19
CA VAL A 138 5.99 -15.72 14.15
C VAL A 138 5.32 -15.73 12.79
N VAL A 139 5.29 -14.56 12.15
CA VAL A 139 4.63 -14.32 10.86
C VAL A 139 5.60 -14.24 9.69
N GLY A 140 6.89 -14.03 9.95
CA GLY A 140 7.90 -14.00 8.89
C GLY A 140 9.32 -13.89 9.39
N ILE A 141 10.25 -14.28 8.51
CA ILE A 141 11.70 -14.06 8.62
C ILE A 141 12.11 -13.21 7.42
N TYR A 142 12.78 -12.11 7.67
CA TYR A 142 13.16 -11.10 6.68
C TYR A 142 14.69 -10.98 6.56
N PRO A 143 15.22 -10.43 5.46
CA PRO A 143 16.65 -10.17 5.32
C PRO A 143 17.22 -9.39 6.50
N GLY A 144 18.49 -9.66 6.85
CA GLY A 144 19.14 -9.08 8.02
C GLY A 144 18.82 -9.80 9.34
N HIS A 145 18.40 -11.06 9.28
CA HIS A 145 18.04 -11.90 10.44
C HIS A 145 16.92 -11.28 11.30
N LEU A 146 15.97 -10.61 10.67
CA LEU A 146 14.79 -10.04 11.34
C LEU A 146 13.69 -11.09 11.41
N VAL A 147 13.26 -11.43 12.62
CA VAL A 147 12.09 -12.27 12.89
C VAL A 147 10.95 -11.37 13.35
N VAL A 148 9.80 -11.45 12.68
CA VAL A 148 8.62 -10.69 13.06
C VAL A 148 7.55 -11.61 13.62
N ALA A 149 7.05 -11.27 14.81
CA ALA A 149 5.99 -12.01 15.47
C ALA A 149 4.82 -11.09 15.85
N ARG A 150 3.60 -11.62 15.73
CA ARG A 150 2.39 -11.01 16.29
C ARG A 150 2.31 -11.35 17.78
N THR A 151 1.94 -10.38 18.61
CA THR A 151 1.67 -10.54 20.03
C THR A 151 0.32 -9.90 20.38
N GLU A 152 -0.13 -10.06 21.62
CA GLU A 152 -1.35 -9.38 22.09
C GLU A 152 -1.17 -7.86 22.14
N ASP A 153 0.04 -7.38 22.41
CA ASP A 153 0.37 -5.95 22.54
C ASP A 153 0.82 -5.29 21.23
N GLY A 154 0.76 -6.01 20.11
CA GLY A 154 1.18 -5.51 18.79
C GLY A 154 2.17 -6.42 18.07
N MET A 155 3.16 -5.84 17.38
CA MET A 155 4.17 -6.58 16.61
C MET A 155 5.52 -6.55 17.31
N LEU A 156 6.20 -7.69 17.31
CA LEU A 156 7.53 -7.85 17.87
C LEU A 156 8.55 -8.08 16.75
N HIS A 157 9.53 -7.19 16.64
CA HIS A 157 10.64 -7.26 15.70
C HIS A 157 11.88 -7.71 16.44
N VAL A 158 12.33 -8.96 16.21
CA VAL A 158 13.50 -9.55 16.87
C VAL A 158 14.66 -9.60 15.88
N HIS A 159 15.70 -8.84 16.17
CA HIS A 159 16.92 -8.77 15.36
C HIS A 159 17.96 -9.74 15.94
N SER A 160 18.21 -10.83 15.23
CA SER A 160 19.24 -11.81 15.61
C SER A 160 20.59 -11.44 15.01
N ARG A 161 21.66 -11.52 15.80
CA ARG A 161 23.02 -11.25 15.32
C ARG A 161 23.70 -12.46 14.70
N GLU A 162 23.34 -13.67 15.16
CA GLU A 162 24.07 -14.89 14.81
C GLU A 162 23.22 -15.96 14.15
N GLU A 163 22.15 -16.44 14.81
CA GLU A 163 21.40 -17.59 14.35
C GLU A 163 19.91 -17.50 14.68
N ILE A 164 19.08 -18.03 13.77
CA ILE A 164 17.64 -18.25 13.98
C ILE A 164 17.40 -19.75 13.99
N ILE A 165 16.84 -20.29 15.09
CA ILE A 165 16.53 -21.71 15.25
C ILE A 165 15.01 -21.90 15.13
N VAL A 166 14.57 -22.75 14.20
CA VAL A 166 13.16 -23.05 13.94
C VAL A 166 12.81 -24.43 14.47
N ALA A 167 11.99 -24.47 15.51
CA ALA A 167 11.46 -25.68 16.15
C ALA A 167 9.92 -25.78 16.01
N SER A 168 9.38 -25.38 14.86
CA SER A 168 7.95 -25.28 14.54
C SER A 168 7.20 -26.62 14.47
N GLY A 169 7.93 -27.73 14.53
CA GLY A 169 7.35 -29.09 14.52
C GLY A 169 6.90 -29.55 13.13
N ALA A 170 5.89 -30.41 13.07
CA ALA A 170 5.33 -30.94 11.83
C ALA A 170 3.80 -30.91 11.85
N ALA A 171 3.21 -30.62 10.70
CA ALA A 171 1.79 -30.73 10.41
C ALA A 171 1.41 -32.19 10.07
N GLU A 172 0.15 -32.55 10.29
CA GLU A 172 -0.40 -33.83 9.84
C GLU A 172 -0.87 -33.73 8.39
N ILE A 173 -0.68 -34.79 7.63
CA ILE A 173 -1.14 -34.90 6.24
C ILE A 173 -2.67 -35.09 6.25
N HIS A 174 -3.38 -34.22 5.54
CA HIS A 174 -4.82 -34.28 5.36
C HIS A 174 -5.20 -35.26 4.24
N PRO A 175 -6.36 -35.90 4.27
CA PRO A 175 -6.75 -36.85 3.22
C PRO A 175 -7.15 -36.09 1.94
N VAL A 176 -6.73 -36.61 0.79
CA VAL A 176 -7.21 -36.16 -0.53
C VAL A 176 -7.86 -37.35 -1.23
N VAL A 177 -9.16 -37.52 -0.99
CA VAL A 177 -10.04 -38.53 -1.55
C VAL A 177 -11.43 -37.93 -1.76
N PRO A 178 -12.34 -38.55 -2.58
CA PRO A 178 -13.70 -38.10 -2.68
C PRO A 178 -14.39 -37.96 -1.33
N GLY A 179 -15.13 -36.89 -1.12
CA GLY A 179 -15.83 -36.62 0.15
C GLY A 179 -14.97 -35.93 1.22
N ASN A 180 -13.73 -35.57 0.94
CA ASN A 180 -12.85 -34.90 1.91
C ASN A 180 -13.28 -33.48 2.30
N HIS A 181 -14.34 -32.96 1.69
CA HIS A 181 -15.00 -31.69 2.04
C HIS A 181 -16.06 -31.84 3.14
N LEU A 182 -16.42 -33.06 3.54
CA LEU A 182 -17.48 -33.32 4.54
C LEU A 182 -17.02 -32.90 5.95
N ALA A 183 -17.96 -32.48 6.81
CA ALA A 183 -17.71 -32.28 8.24
C ALA A 183 -17.54 -33.64 8.95
N GLY A 184 -16.88 -33.64 10.13
CA GLY A 184 -16.65 -34.85 10.91
C GLY A 184 -15.31 -35.54 10.61
N ILE A 185 -14.46 -34.95 9.74
CA ILE A 185 -13.11 -35.47 9.47
C ILE A 185 -12.11 -34.68 10.34
N LEU A 186 -11.26 -35.40 11.07
CA LEU A 186 -10.29 -34.83 11.99
C LEU A 186 -8.90 -35.43 11.71
N THR A 187 -7.84 -34.67 11.89
CA THR A 187 -6.50 -35.28 12.01
C THR A 187 -6.38 -36.02 13.35
N ALA A 188 -5.47 -36.96 13.44
CA ALA A 188 -5.33 -37.80 14.62
C ALA A 188 -5.04 -37.01 15.92
N ARG A 189 -4.18 -35.99 15.83
CA ARG A 189 -3.91 -35.07 16.96
C ARG A 189 -5.10 -34.17 17.28
N ALA A 190 -5.88 -33.78 16.28
CA ALA A 190 -7.09 -32.98 16.48
C ALA A 190 -8.13 -33.79 17.26
N ALA A 191 -8.35 -35.06 16.88
CA ALA A 191 -9.26 -35.95 17.58
C ALA A 191 -8.86 -36.14 19.07
N LEU A 192 -7.56 -36.36 19.33
CA LEU A 192 -7.05 -36.46 20.71
C LEU A 192 -7.27 -35.16 21.52
N LYS A 193 -7.04 -33.99 20.92
CA LYS A 193 -7.26 -32.68 21.57
C LYS A 193 -8.74 -32.47 21.91
N LEU A 194 -9.66 -32.81 20.99
CA LEU A 194 -11.10 -32.69 21.24
C LEU A 194 -11.55 -33.67 22.34
N ALA A 195 -11.05 -34.91 22.34
CA ALA A 195 -11.31 -35.88 23.39
C ALA A 195 -10.82 -35.38 24.75
N ALA A 196 -9.61 -34.84 24.82
CA ALA A 196 -9.03 -34.25 26.04
C ALA A 196 -9.82 -33.02 26.54
N ALA A 197 -10.44 -32.25 25.62
CA ALA A 197 -11.35 -31.16 25.94
C ALA A 197 -12.75 -31.63 26.31
N GLY A 198 -13.03 -32.92 26.34
CA GLY A 198 -14.35 -33.50 26.67
C GLY A 198 -15.42 -33.27 25.58
N VAL A 199 -15.01 -33.04 24.32
CA VAL A 199 -15.96 -32.97 23.20
C VAL A 199 -16.38 -34.36 22.82
N GLU A 200 -17.69 -34.60 22.82
CA GLU A 200 -18.27 -35.89 22.43
C GLU A 200 -18.09 -36.15 20.93
N MET A 201 -17.47 -37.27 20.60
CA MET A 201 -17.28 -37.78 19.24
C MET A 201 -17.95 -39.17 19.16
N ASN A 202 -19.21 -39.18 18.75
CA ASN A 202 -19.94 -40.44 18.62
C ASN A 202 -19.38 -41.24 17.43
N HIS A 203 -19.49 -42.56 17.46
CA HIS A 203 -19.08 -43.48 16.37
C HIS A 203 -17.73 -43.04 15.73
N LEU A 204 -16.72 -42.78 16.56
CA LEU A 204 -15.37 -42.39 16.11
C LEU A 204 -14.64 -43.60 15.54
N VAL A 205 -14.28 -43.54 14.27
CA VAL A 205 -13.38 -44.50 13.63
C VAL A 205 -12.01 -43.88 13.37
N ALA A 206 -10.96 -44.69 13.38
CA ALA A 206 -9.58 -44.23 13.23
C ALA A 206 -8.84 -44.97 12.12
N ILE A 207 -8.23 -44.23 11.19
CA ILE A 207 -7.47 -44.74 10.04
C ILE A 207 -6.03 -44.27 10.14
N GLY A 208 -5.09 -45.17 9.87
CA GLY A 208 -3.66 -44.89 9.90
C GLY A 208 -3.09 -44.76 11.31
N THR A 209 -1.96 -44.05 11.45
CA THR A 209 -1.23 -43.93 12.74
C THR A 209 -1.98 -43.00 13.70
N GLN A 210 -2.29 -43.50 14.88
CA GLN A 210 -3.01 -42.79 15.92
C GLN A 210 -2.13 -42.52 17.13
N PRO A 211 -2.31 -41.38 17.84
CA PRO A 211 -1.65 -41.12 19.10
C PRO A 211 -2.18 -42.04 20.20
N GLU A 212 -1.34 -42.27 21.22
CA GLU A 212 -1.78 -42.99 22.42
C GLU A 212 -2.87 -42.23 23.17
N GLY A 213 -3.85 -42.95 23.72
CA GLY A 213 -4.93 -42.37 24.52
C GLY A 213 -6.19 -41.97 23.75
N LEU A 214 -6.23 -42.17 22.43
CA LEU A 214 -7.49 -41.98 21.65
C LEU A 214 -8.27 -43.28 21.67
N ASP A 215 -9.47 -43.21 22.24
CA ASP A 215 -10.45 -44.34 22.21
C ASP A 215 -11.27 -44.24 20.91
N ALA A 216 -11.00 -45.14 19.94
CA ALA A 216 -11.60 -45.15 18.63
C ALA A 216 -11.56 -46.54 18.02
N GLU A 217 -12.56 -46.91 17.23
CA GLU A 217 -12.56 -48.13 16.41
C GLU A 217 -11.47 -48.05 15.33
N ARG A 218 -10.45 -48.87 15.38
CA ARG A 218 -9.34 -48.88 14.43
C ARG A 218 -9.69 -49.62 13.15
N ILE A 219 -9.60 -48.95 12.02
CA ILE A 219 -9.85 -49.48 10.70
C ILE A 219 -8.50 -49.76 10.00
N VAL A 220 -8.33 -50.97 9.46
CA VAL A 220 -7.20 -51.34 8.63
C VAL A 220 -7.62 -51.37 7.17
N GLY A 221 -6.85 -50.73 6.32
CA GLY A 221 -7.08 -50.65 4.88
C GLY A 221 -6.69 -49.28 4.28
N GLU A 222 -6.63 -49.24 2.97
CA GLU A 222 -6.39 -47.98 2.23
C GLU A 222 -7.68 -47.18 2.14
N LEU A 223 -7.63 -45.89 2.53
CA LEU A 223 -8.77 -44.99 2.46
C LEU A 223 -9.12 -44.66 1.01
N ILE A 224 -10.38 -44.87 0.60
CA ILE A 224 -10.85 -44.64 -0.76
C ILE A 224 -11.74 -43.41 -0.87
N ARG A 225 -12.74 -43.25 0.05
CA ARG A 225 -13.65 -42.12 0.03
C ARG A 225 -14.39 -41.98 1.36
N PHE A 226 -14.91 -40.79 1.59
CA PHE A 226 -15.91 -40.52 2.60
C PHE A 226 -17.30 -40.44 1.94
N GLU A 227 -18.32 -40.91 2.61
CA GLU A 227 -19.72 -40.87 2.15
C GLU A 227 -20.58 -40.14 3.18
N GLY A 228 -21.48 -39.28 2.68
CA GLY A 228 -22.41 -38.47 3.45
C GLY A 228 -22.91 -37.30 2.62
N ASN A 229 -23.77 -36.48 3.21
CA ASN A 229 -24.30 -35.28 2.55
C ASN A 229 -23.55 -34.04 3.02
N GLU A 230 -23.75 -33.55 4.24
CA GLU A 230 -23.05 -32.41 4.85
C GLU A 230 -21.97 -32.91 5.82
N ARG A 231 -22.15 -34.08 6.38
CA ARG A 231 -21.26 -34.71 7.34
C ARG A 231 -20.98 -36.14 6.92
N VAL A 232 -19.84 -36.68 7.38
CA VAL A 232 -19.49 -38.10 7.18
C VAL A 232 -20.55 -38.98 7.82
N GLU A 233 -21.08 -39.94 7.05
CA GLU A 233 -21.99 -41.01 7.46
C GLU A 233 -21.37 -42.42 7.36
N ALA A 234 -20.34 -42.52 6.51
CA ALA A 234 -19.52 -43.72 6.37
C ALA A 234 -18.13 -43.38 5.78
N VAL A 235 -17.19 -44.25 6.05
CA VAL A 235 -15.87 -44.30 5.38
C VAL A 235 -15.75 -45.60 4.60
N VAL A 236 -15.15 -45.53 3.42
CA VAL A 236 -14.86 -46.69 2.59
C VAL A 236 -13.37 -46.91 2.49
N VAL A 237 -12.93 -48.10 2.83
CA VAL A 237 -11.53 -48.54 2.75
C VAL A 237 -11.39 -49.80 1.92
N ILE A 238 -10.28 -50.02 1.25
CA ILE A 238 -9.93 -51.30 0.60
C ILE A 238 -8.98 -52.08 1.54
N ASN A 239 -9.36 -53.32 1.82
CA ASN A 239 -8.51 -54.22 2.60
C ASN A 239 -7.39 -54.82 1.74
N GLU A 240 -6.49 -55.63 2.37
CA GLU A 240 -5.39 -56.31 1.71
C GLU A 240 -5.82 -57.26 0.57
N ASN A 241 -7.06 -57.72 0.57
CA ASN A 241 -7.61 -58.57 -0.46
C ASN A 241 -8.28 -57.83 -1.61
N GLY A 242 -8.18 -56.49 -1.65
CA GLY A 242 -8.81 -55.65 -2.68
C GLY A 242 -10.32 -55.47 -2.54
N ILE A 243 -10.88 -55.81 -1.38
CA ILE A 243 -12.33 -55.76 -1.12
C ILE A 243 -12.65 -54.41 -0.45
N GLU A 244 -13.62 -53.65 -1.02
CA GLU A 244 -14.16 -52.45 -0.38
C GLU A 244 -15.01 -52.79 0.84
N ASN A 245 -14.64 -52.16 1.96
CA ASN A 245 -15.42 -52.22 3.20
C ASN A 245 -16.01 -50.85 3.51
N ARG A 246 -17.33 -50.78 3.62
CA ARG A 246 -18.07 -49.57 4.01
C ARG A 246 -18.37 -49.61 5.51
N ILE A 247 -17.85 -48.68 6.27
CA ILE A 247 -17.96 -48.60 7.73
C ILE A 247 -18.76 -47.36 8.09
N LYS A 248 -19.88 -47.54 8.80
CA LYS A 248 -20.70 -46.44 9.28
C LYS A 248 -19.94 -45.69 10.38
N CYS A 249 -19.96 -44.36 10.33
CA CYS A 249 -19.39 -43.49 11.35
C CYS A 249 -19.93 -42.08 11.17
N ASP A 250 -19.82 -41.25 12.18
CA ASP A 250 -20.13 -39.82 12.09
C ASP A 250 -18.90 -38.95 12.35
N THR A 251 -17.81 -39.55 12.78
CA THR A 251 -16.52 -38.91 13.01
C THR A 251 -15.37 -39.83 12.60
N VAL A 252 -14.38 -39.30 11.89
CA VAL A 252 -13.22 -40.05 11.42
C VAL A 252 -11.92 -39.35 11.84
N SER A 253 -11.05 -40.13 12.52
CA SER A 253 -9.67 -39.69 12.88
C SER A 253 -8.68 -40.20 11.84
N ILE A 254 -7.92 -39.30 11.23
CA ILE A 254 -7.01 -39.60 10.12
C ILE A 254 -5.56 -39.37 10.52
N GLY A 255 -4.70 -40.40 10.39
CA GLY A 255 -3.26 -40.33 10.67
C GLY A 255 -2.43 -40.84 9.49
N LEU A 256 -2.25 -40.05 8.44
CA LEU A 256 -1.58 -40.41 7.18
C LEU A 256 -0.06 -40.11 7.17
N GLY A 257 0.48 -39.50 8.21
CA GLY A 257 1.89 -39.13 8.29
C GLY A 257 2.07 -37.64 8.65
N LEU A 258 3.33 -37.20 8.61
CA LEU A 258 3.74 -35.90 9.07
C LEU A 258 4.54 -35.15 8.00
N TYR A 259 4.23 -33.87 7.84
CA TYR A 259 4.96 -32.97 6.96
C TYR A 259 5.64 -31.85 7.79
N PRO A 260 6.94 -31.56 7.62
CA PRO A 260 7.62 -30.53 8.40
C PRO A 260 6.97 -29.15 8.19
N ARG A 261 6.83 -28.37 9.26
CA ARG A 261 6.48 -26.93 9.15
C ARG A 261 7.74 -26.15 8.84
N ASP A 262 8.22 -26.27 7.61
CA ASP A 262 9.49 -25.70 7.14
C ASP A 262 9.35 -24.31 6.50
N THR A 263 8.15 -23.74 6.48
CA THR A 263 7.88 -22.45 5.82
C THR A 263 8.82 -21.35 6.31
N LEU A 264 9.02 -21.21 7.64
CA LEU A 264 9.93 -20.22 8.20
C LEU A 264 11.39 -20.51 7.86
N VAL A 265 11.79 -21.80 7.78
CA VAL A 265 13.14 -22.18 7.35
C VAL A 265 13.38 -21.76 5.91
N ARG A 266 12.41 -22.01 5.03
CA ARG A 266 12.48 -21.63 3.61
C ARG A 266 12.46 -20.12 3.38
N MET A 267 11.87 -19.33 4.30
CA MET A 267 11.96 -17.87 4.27
C MET A 267 13.36 -17.36 4.58
N GLY A 268 14.10 -18.12 5.40
CA GLY A 268 15.47 -17.79 5.80
C GLY A 268 16.53 -18.13 4.76
N HIS A 269 16.17 -18.25 3.52
CA HIS A 269 16.99 -18.57 2.36
C HIS A 269 18.38 -17.96 2.42
N ASP A 270 19.38 -17.95 2.34
CA ASP A 270 20.71 -17.28 2.44
C ASP A 270 21.06 -16.71 3.83
N MET A 271 20.31 -17.04 4.86
CA MET A 271 20.59 -16.60 6.23
C MET A 271 20.95 -17.79 7.14
N ALA A 272 21.55 -17.51 8.30
CA ALA A 272 21.84 -18.51 9.32
C ALA A 272 20.54 -18.99 10.03
N VAL A 273 19.72 -19.78 9.32
CA VAL A 273 18.48 -20.36 9.83
C VAL A 273 18.62 -21.88 9.91
N ARG A 274 18.45 -22.44 11.12
CA ARG A 274 18.58 -23.89 11.38
C ARG A 274 17.26 -24.47 11.87
N ALA A 275 16.79 -25.54 11.23
CA ALA A 275 15.67 -26.32 11.71
C ALA A 275 16.10 -27.35 12.76
N VAL A 276 15.24 -27.61 13.76
CA VAL A 276 15.47 -28.66 14.77
C VAL A 276 14.21 -29.50 15.02
N GLY A 277 14.38 -30.73 15.48
CA GLY A 277 13.27 -31.63 15.80
C GLY A 277 12.44 -31.99 14.57
N ALA A 278 11.12 -32.03 14.70
CA ALA A 278 10.23 -32.44 13.61
C ALA A 278 10.18 -31.42 12.44
N ALA A 279 10.64 -30.19 12.63
CA ALA A 279 10.80 -29.23 11.54
C ALA A 279 11.99 -29.55 10.62
N ALA A 280 12.99 -30.31 11.13
CA ALA A 280 14.17 -30.73 10.39
C ALA A 280 14.04 -32.14 9.77
N ARG A 281 12.89 -32.79 9.96
CA ARG A 281 12.70 -34.17 9.42
C ARG A 281 12.52 -34.14 7.90
N GLU A 282 12.77 -35.27 7.27
CA GLU A 282 12.33 -35.47 5.89
C GLU A 282 10.83 -35.55 5.82
N ALA A 283 10.23 -34.94 4.78
CA ALA A 283 8.80 -34.91 4.59
C ALA A 283 8.26 -36.30 4.19
N ASP A 284 7.18 -36.74 4.84
CA ASP A 284 6.43 -37.88 4.34
C ASP A 284 5.69 -37.39 3.06
N ILE A 285 5.88 -38.08 1.95
CA ILE A 285 5.18 -37.78 0.69
C ILE A 285 4.00 -38.73 0.57
N PRO A 286 2.77 -38.22 0.57
CA PRO A 286 1.59 -39.08 0.45
C PRO A 286 1.55 -39.72 -0.94
N PRO A 287 0.81 -40.83 -1.12
CA PRO A 287 0.52 -41.39 -2.44
C PRO A 287 -0.13 -40.34 -3.35
N CYS A 288 0.07 -40.49 -4.68
CA CYS A 288 -0.59 -39.61 -5.65
C CYS A 288 -2.11 -39.70 -5.50
N PRO A 289 -2.80 -38.57 -5.31
CA PRO A 289 -4.25 -38.58 -5.17
C PRO A 289 -4.91 -38.89 -6.52
N LYS A 290 -5.92 -39.75 -6.51
CA LYS A 290 -6.64 -40.16 -7.72
C LYS A 290 -7.87 -39.30 -7.98
N ALA A 291 -8.48 -38.75 -6.94
CA ALA A 291 -9.64 -37.89 -7.00
C ALA A 291 -9.78 -37.13 -5.67
N GLY A 292 -10.57 -36.06 -5.66
CA GLY A 292 -10.88 -35.24 -4.48
C GLY A 292 -10.26 -33.85 -4.53
N THR A 293 -10.60 -33.03 -3.54
CA THR A 293 -10.10 -31.64 -3.44
C THR A 293 -8.69 -31.64 -2.86
N VAL A 294 -7.73 -31.18 -3.67
CA VAL A 294 -6.32 -31.05 -3.27
C VAL A 294 -6.08 -29.73 -2.52
N CYS A 295 -6.65 -28.63 -3.01
CA CYS A 295 -6.53 -27.32 -2.37
C CYS A 295 -7.90 -26.77 -2.03
N HIS A 296 -8.27 -26.77 -0.75
CA HIS A 296 -9.56 -26.25 -0.30
C HIS A 296 -9.62 -24.70 -0.30
N CYS A 297 -8.46 -24.01 -0.19
CA CYS A 297 -8.44 -22.54 -0.23
C CYS A 297 -8.82 -21.99 -1.62
N ALA A 298 -8.47 -22.69 -2.68
CA ALA A 298 -8.71 -22.30 -4.07
C ALA A 298 -9.65 -23.28 -4.81
N ASN A 299 -10.26 -24.23 -4.07
CA ASN A 299 -11.16 -25.24 -4.59
C ASN A 299 -10.59 -26.03 -5.79
N VAL A 300 -9.31 -26.43 -5.71
CA VAL A 300 -8.61 -27.16 -6.77
C VAL A 300 -8.70 -28.65 -6.54
N THR A 301 -9.18 -29.38 -7.53
CA THR A 301 -9.30 -30.83 -7.53
C THR A 301 -8.12 -31.52 -8.22
N VAL A 302 -8.08 -32.83 -8.23
CA VAL A 302 -7.08 -33.62 -8.99
C VAL A 302 -7.27 -33.38 -10.50
N GLU A 303 -8.50 -33.30 -10.96
CA GLU A 303 -8.86 -33.06 -12.36
C GLU A 303 -8.38 -31.69 -12.84
N ASP A 304 -8.42 -30.66 -11.97
CA ASP A 304 -7.86 -29.33 -12.29
C ASP A 304 -6.35 -29.39 -12.45
N LEU A 305 -5.64 -30.14 -11.59
CA LEU A 305 -4.20 -30.35 -11.72
C LEU A 305 -3.85 -31.05 -13.05
N GLU A 306 -4.64 -32.07 -13.44
CA GLU A 306 -4.46 -32.77 -14.73
C GLU A 306 -4.69 -31.81 -15.90
N SER A 307 -5.77 -31.05 -15.88
CA SER A 307 -6.12 -30.10 -16.93
C SER A 307 -5.01 -29.04 -17.15
N VAL A 308 -4.47 -28.48 -16.07
CA VAL A 308 -3.39 -27.47 -16.15
C VAL A 308 -2.08 -28.12 -16.60
N ARG A 309 -1.79 -29.35 -16.16
CA ARG A 309 -0.62 -30.09 -16.62
C ARG A 309 -0.69 -30.38 -18.13
N ASP A 310 -1.84 -30.75 -18.66
CA ASP A 310 -2.07 -31.04 -20.09
C ASP A 310 -1.88 -29.79 -20.96
N LEU A 311 -1.98 -28.57 -20.38
CA LEU A 311 -1.60 -27.31 -21.02
C LEU A 311 -0.07 -27.08 -21.07
N GLY A 312 0.73 -28.02 -20.50
CA GLY A 312 2.19 -27.95 -20.53
C GLY A 312 2.84 -27.45 -19.24
N PHE A 313 2.08 -27.29 -18.14
CA PHE A 313 2.66 -26.86 -16.86
C PHE A 313 3.15 -28.06 -16.04
N HIS A 314 4.44 -28.39 -16.19
CA HIS A 314 5.08 -29.56 -15.58
C HIS A 314 5.89 -29.25 -14.31
N GLU A 315 5.98 -27.98 -13.92
CA GLU A 315 6.70 -27.54 -12.74
C GLU A 315 5.76 -27.11 -11.63
N LEU A 316 6.20 -27.33 -10.37
CA LEU A 316 5.44 -27.01 -9.16
C LEU A 316 4.99 -25.52 -9.12
N GLU A 317 5.89 -24.60 -9.46
CA GLU A 317 5.58 -23.16 -9.49
C GLU A 317 4.58 -22.80 -10.60
N LEU A 318 4.66 -23.46 -11.74
CA LEU A 318 3.73 -23.23 -12.85
C LEU A 318 2.35 -23.80 -12.55
N LEU A 319 2.27 -25.03 -12.01
CA LEU A 319 1.01 -25.61 -11.52
C LEU A 319 0.33 -24.73 -10.47
N LYS A 320 1.11 -24.23 -9.50
CA LYS A 320 0.63 -23.28 -8.50
C LYS A 320 0.03 -22.01 -9.15
N ARG A 321 0.69 -21.44 -10.15
CA ARG A 321 0.20 -20.24 -10.87
C ARG A 321 -1.04 -20.53 -11.71
N GLY A 322 -1.09 -21.68 -12.37
CA GLY A 322 -2.20 -22.08 -13.23
C GLY A 322 -3.48 -22.43 -12.44
N THR A 323 -3.33 -22.92 -11.22
CA THR A 323 -4.46 -23.38 -10.37
C THR A 323 -4.71 -22.50 -9.14
N LEU A 324 -3.78 -21.62 -8.75
CA LEU A 324 -3.73 -20.92 -7.46
C LEU A 324 -3.57 -21.83 -6.24
N ALA A 325 -3.35 -23.14 -6.42
CA ALA A 325 -3.09 -24.06 -5.30
C ALA A 325 -1.83 -23.63 -4.54
N GLY A 326 -1.92 -23.61 -3.20
CA GLY A 326 -0.81 -23.20 -2.34
C GLY A 326 -0.68 -21.69 -2.10
N THR A 327 -1.54 -20.85 -2.71
CA THR A 327 -1.52 -19.39 -2.51
C THR A 327 -2.51 -18.89 -1.46
N GLY A 328 -3.45 -19.74 -1.04
CA GLY A 328 -4.49 -19.38 -0.09
C GLY A 328 -4.01 -19.31 1.36
N THR A 329 -4.97 -19.19 2.28
CA THR A 329 -4.71 -18.88 3.71
C THR A 329 -3.82 -19.87 4.43
N CYS A 330 -3.77 -21.15 4.00
CA CYS A 330 -2.90 -22.17 4.59
C CYS A 330 -1.47 -22.20 4.01
N GLN A 331 -1.17 -21.38 2.97
CA GLN A 331 0.14 -21.28 2.33
C GLN A 331 0.74 -22.63 1.91
N GLY A 332 -0.10 -23.51 1.35
CA GLY A 332 0.31 -24.84 0.88
C GLY A 332 0.37 -25.91 1.97
N GLY A 333 -0.04 -25.63 3.20
CA GLY A 333 0.04 -26.56 4.32
C GLY A 333 -0.65 -27.91 4.09
N ILE A 334 -1.70 -27.94 3.25
CA ILE A 334 -2.39 -29.18 2.89
C ILE A 334 -1.96 -29.68 1.51
N CYS A 335 -2.01 -28.82 0.50
CA CYS A 335 -1.94 -29.21 -0.91
C CYS A 335 -0.49 -29.49 -1.39
N LEU A 336 0.51 -28.83 -0.84
CA LEU A 336 1.89 -28.95 -1.31
C LEU A 336 2.44 -30.38 -1.36
N PRO A 337 2.25 -31.23 -0.32
CA PRO A 337 2.69 -32.61 -0.38
C PRO A 337 2.07 -33.41 -1.55
N TYR A 338 0.79 -33.18 -1.80
CA TYR A 338 0.03 -33.85 -2.85
C TYR A 338 0.38 -33.36 -4.26
N ILE A 339 0.60 -32.07 -4.45
CA ILE A 339 1.02 -31.53 -5.76
C ILE A 339 2.40 -32.10 -6.13
N ARG A 340 3.32 -32.22 -5.14
CA ARG A 340 4.63 -32.82 -5.34
C ARG A 340 4.51 -34.31 -5.70
N SER A 341 3.66 -35.03 -4.99
CA SER A 341 3.36 -36.44 -5.26
C SER A 341 2.73 -36.64 -6.66
N PHE A 342 1.77 -35.80 -7.02
CA PHE A 342 1.13 -35.78 -8.33
C PHE A 342 2.13 -35.62 -9.47
N LEU A 343 3.02 -34.64 -9.39
CA LEU A 343 4.05 -34.43 -10.40
C LEU A 343 5.03 -35.60 -10.48
N ALA A 344 5.44 -36.16 -9.36
CA ALA A 344 6.32 -37.33 -9.32
C ALA A 344 5.69 -38.58 -9.95
N ASP A 345 4.40 -38.82 -9.71
CA ASP A 345 3.65 -39.92 -10.32
C ASP A 345 3.54 -39.78 -11.86
N LYS A 346 3.45 -38.58 -12.36
CA LYS A 346 3.43 -38.27 -13.81
C LYS A 346 4.80 -38.29 -14.48
N GLY A 347 5.84 -38.80 -13.79
CA GLY A 347 7.18 -39.00 -14.31
C GLY A 347 8.14 -37.81 -14.16
N GLU A 348 7.71 -36.75 -13.48
CA GLU A 348 8.59 -35.63 -13.14
C GLU A 348 9.47 -35.99 -11.94
N LYS A 349 10.66 -35.40 -11.85
CA LYS A 349 11.48 -35.50 -10.64
C LYS A 349 10.75 -34.87 -9.46
N LEU A 350 10.81 -35.51 -8.27
CA LEU A 350 10.26 -34.91 -7.04
C LEU A 350 10.88 -33.53 -6.80
N GLN A 351 10.09 -32.48 -6.99
CA GLN A 351 10.55 -31.11 -6.90
C GLN A 351 10.61 -30.63 -5.45
N PRO A 352 11.52 -29.70 -5.11
CA PRO A 352 11.53 -29.08 -3.78
C PRO A 352 10.24 -28.28 -3.56
N PRO A 353 9.87 -28.00 -2.31
CA PRO A 353 8.78 -27.09 -2.02
C PRO A 353 9.01 -25.71 -2.68
N PHE A 354 7.92 -25.01 -3.08
CA PHE A 354 8.04 -23.67 -3.63
C PHE A 354 8.60 -22.67 -2.61
N THR A 355 9.19 -21.59 -3.11
CA THR A 355 9.78 -20.52 -2.30
C THR A 355 8.76 -19.93 -1.34
N ALA A 356 9.10 -19.91 -0.04
CA ALA A 356 8.30 -19.22 0.97
C ALA A 356 8.76 -17.76 1.09
N ARG A 357 7.81 -16.87 1.25
CA ARG A 357 8.03 -15.43 1.49
C ARG A 357 7.24 -14.97 2.70
N PRO A 358 7.73 -13.98 3.46
CA PRO A 358 6.89 -13.30 4.44
C PRO A 358 5.68 -12.62 3.74
N VAL A 359 4.50 -12.64 4.29
CA VAL A 359 4.11 -13.22 5.59
C VAL A 359 3.47 -14.61 5.39
N ASN A 360 3.54 -15.49 6.39
CA ASN A 360 2.91 -16.81 6.32
C ASN A 360 1.54 -16.88 7.02
N ARG A 361 1.03 -15.77 7.52
CA ARG A 361 -0.27 -15.61 8.18
C ARG A 361 -0.93 -14.32 7.72
N GLN A 362 -2.25 -14.27 7.79
CA GLN A 362 -3.00 -13.05 7.54
C GLN A 362 -2.70 -12.03 8.63
N LEU A 363 -2.43 -10.81 8.22
CA LEU A 363 -2.20 -9.64 9.07
C LEU A 363 -3.19 -8.55 8.70
N THR A 364 -3.56 -7.73 9.67
CA THR A 364 -4.26 -6.48 9.39
C THR A 364 -3.30 -5.47 8.74
N ILE A 365 -3.83 -4.44 8.09
CA ILE A 365 -3.01 -3.35 7.52
C ILE A 365 -2.22 -2.65 8.63
N GLY A 366 -2.81 -2.46 9.83
CA GLY A 366 -2.14 -1.88 10.98
C GLY A 366 -0.96 -2.73 11.46
N GLU A 367 -1.11 -4.05 11.55
CA GLU A 367 -0.02 -4.97 11.90
C GLU A 367 1.11 -4.95 10.85
N MET A 368 0.77 -4.86 9.57
CA MET A 368 1.78 -4.76 8.51
C MET A 368 2.51 -3.42 8.51
N ALA A 369 1.82 -2.34 8.89
CA ALA A 369 2.40 -1.01 9.00
C ALA A 369 3.22 -0.81 10.27
N ALA A 370 3.02 -1.64 11.30
CA ALA A 370 3.71 -1.54 12.58
C ALA A 370 5.23 -1.65 12.42
N GLY A 371 5.97 -0.68 12.97
CA GLY A 371 7.43 -0.63 12.90
C GLY A 371 7.99 -0.44 11.50
N SER A 372 7.15 -0.20 10.50
CA SER A 372 7.64 0.33 9.24
C SER A 372 8.42 1.61 9.55
N TYR A 373 9.56 1.78 8.90
CA TYR A 373 10.25 3.05 8.95
C TYR A 373 9.28 4.11 8.44
N HIS A 374 8.66 4.81 9.35
CA HIS A 374 8.02 6.05 9.00
C HIS A 374 9.17 6.96 8.58
N HIS A 375 9.41 7.09 7.30
CA HIS A 375 10.04 8.30 6.83
C HIS A 375 9.18 9.41 7.41
N ALA A 376 9.73 10.08 8.43
CA ALA A 376 9.02 11.17 9.06
C ALA A 376 8.56 12.09 7.96
N THR A 377 7.26 12.09 7.67
CA THR A 377 6.72 12.96 6.62
C THR A 377 7.06 14.38 7.03
N PRO A 378 7.85 15.12 6.25
CA PRO A 378 8.30 16.43 6.63
C PRO A 378 7.14 17.39 6.83
N ARG A 379 7.33 18.32 7.75
CA ARG A 379 6.39 19.38 8.08
C ARG A 379 7.06 20.72 7.85
N THR A 380 6.26 21.71 7.48
CA THR A 380 6.76 23.09 7.43
C THR A 380 6.82 23.67 8.84
N SER A 381 7.54 24.79 9.00
CA SER A 381 7.57 25.54 10.26
C SER A 381 6.21 26.09 10.67
N LEU A 382 5.23 26.13 9.74
CA LEU A 382 3.87 26.59 9.97
C LEU A 382 2.88 25.47 10.32
N ASP A 383 3.31 24.19 10.42
CA ASP A 383 2.41 23.05 10.70
C ASP A 383 1.55 23.26 11.97
N ALA A 384 2.16 23.75 13.05
CA ALA A 384 1.44 24.04 14.28
C ALA A 384 0.43 25.21 14.12
N GLU A 385 0.79 26.25 13.35
CA GLU A 385 -0.13 27.37 13.07
C GLU A 385 -1.36 26.94 12.26
N HIS A 386 -1.15 26.06 11.26
CA HIS A 386 -2.24 25.51 10.47
C HIS A 386 -3.20 24.69 11.33
N ARG A 387 -2.68 23.83 12.21
CA ARG A 387 -3.51 23.05 13.15
C ARG A 387 -4.27 23.92 14.15
N GLN A 388 -3.63 24.98 14.67
CA GLN A 388 -4.30 25.95 15.57
C GLN A 388 -5.43 26.71 14.89
N LEU A 389 -5.31 26.96 13.56
CA LEU A 389 -6.35 27.57 12.75
C LEU A 389 -7.45 26.57 12.32
N GLY A 390 -7.39 25.32 12.78
CA GLY A 390 -8.38 24.27 12.50
C GLY A 390 -8.22 23.64 11.11
N ALA A 391 -7.05 23.73 10.50
CA ALA A 391 -6.82 23.13 9.20
C ALA A 391 -6.89 21.61 9.24
N ARG A 392 -7.62 21.01 8.30
CA ARG A 392 -7.48 19.60 7.96
C ARG A 392 -6.14 19.41 7.29
N MET A 393 -5.29 18.54 7.84
CA MET A 393 -3.96 18.28 7.33
C MET A 393 -3.95 16.98 6.52
N GLU A 394 -3.32 17.02 5.33
CA GLU A 394 -3.14 15.83 4.49
C GLU A 394 -1.70 15.73 3.95
N ARG A 395 -1.34 14.53 3.48
CA ARG A 395 -0.06 14.31 2.77
C ARG A 395 -0.21 14.68 1.31
N PHE A 396 0.53 15.69 0.87
CA PHE A 396 0.56 16.10 -0.53
C PHE A 396 1.98 16.49 -0.95
N GLY A 397 2.45 15.95 -2.08
CA GLY A 397 3.83 16.16 -2.54
C GLY A 397 4.91 15.72 -1.55
N GLY A 398 4.65 14.67 -0.77
CA GLY A 398 5.58 14.13 0.22
C GLY A 398 5.62 14.88 1.57
N TRP A 399 4.76 15.88 1.79
CA TRP A 399 4.73 16.70 2.99
C TRP A 399 3.35 16.68 3.66
N TRP A 400 3.29 16.91 5.00
CA TRP A 400 2.07 17.31 5.66
C TRP A 400 1.74 18.76 5.28
N ARG A 401 0.54 18.99 4.70
CA ARG A 401 0.09 20.30 4.25
C ARG A 401 -1.35 20.56 4.66
N PRO A 402 -1.74 21.84 4.89
CA PRO A 402 -3.14 22.17 5.12
C PRO A 402 -3.95 21.87 3.85
N TRP A 403 -4.89 20.92 3.94
CA TRP A 403 -5.77 20.56 2.84
C TRP A 403 -6.85 21.65 2.66
N ASN A 404 -7.54 22.00 3.73
CA ASN A 404 -8.45 23.12 3.81
C ASN A 404 -8.58 23.63 5.25
N TYR A 405 -9.25 24.79 5.43
CA TYR A 405 -9.55 25.39 6.75
C TYR A 405 -11.05 25.35 7.08
N GLY A 406 -11.76 24.35 6.57
CA GLY A 406 -13.16 24.04 6.90
C GLY A 406 -14.20 24.63 5.96
N ASN A 407 -13.94 25.77 5.30
CA ASN A 407 -14.87 26.37 4.36
C ASN A 407 -14.19 26.73 3.03
N ILE A 408 -14.18 25.78 2.11
CA ILE A 408 -13.52 25.88 0.81
C ILE A 408 -14.07 27.07 -0.01
N SER A 409 -15.37 27.34 0.07
CA SER A 409 -15.98 28.47 -0.64
C SER A 409 -15.45 29.81 -0.14
N GLU A 410 -15.30 29.99 1.18
CA GLU A 410 -14.71 31.21 1.73
C GLU A 410 -13.24 31.38 1.37
N GLU A 411 -12.46 30.30 1.38
CA GLU A 411 -11.06 30.28 0.94
C GLU A 411 -10.96 30.70 -0.53
N TYR A 412 -11.78 30.11 -1.38
CA TYR A 412 -11.83 30.41 -2.81
C TYR A 412 -12.15 31.89 -3.08
N TRP A 413 -13.20 32.40 -2.45
CA TRP A 413 -13.62 33.81 -2.67
C TRP A 413 -12.65 34.82 -2.04
N ALA A 414 -11.94 34.47 -0.96
CA ALA A 414 -10.85 35.29 -0.43
C ALA A 414 -9.75 35.49 -1.47
N VAL A 415 -9.38 34.46 -2.22
CA VAL A 415 -8.41 34.58 -3.32
C VAL A 415 -8.95 35.41 -4.48
N ARG A 416 -10.22 35.22 -4.86
CA ARG A 416 -10.80 35.91 -6.04
C ARG A 416 -11.20 37.37 -5.79
N GLN A 417 -11.57 37.72 -4.55
CA GLN A 417 -12.18 39.03 -4.24
C GLN A 417 -11.43 39.86 -3.18
N ALA A 418 -10.59 39.22 -2.36
CA ALA A 418 -9.91 39.84 -1.23
C ALA A 418 -8.39 39.60 -1.29
N VAL A 419 -7.85 39.00 -0.25
CA VAL A 419 -6.45 38.51 -0.18
C VAL A 419 -6.39 37.23 0.63
N SER A 420 -5.49 36.35 0.25
CA SER A 420 -5.32 35.07 0.91
C SER A 420 -3.85 34.70 1.08
N LEU A 421 -3.56 33.88 2.11
CA LEU A 421 -2.23 33.30 2.35
C LEU A 421 -2.25 31.79 2.07
N CYS A 422 -1.18 31.31 1.45
CA CYS A 422 -0.92 29.87 1.31
C CYS A 422 0.50 29.54 1.72
N ASP A 423 0.69 28.49 2.52
CA ASP A 423 2.02 27.95 2.80
C ASP A 423 2.52 27.15 1.60
N VAL A 424 3.51 27.70 0.91
CA VAL A 424 4.19 27.08 -0.22
C VAL A 424 5.66 26.72 0.11
N SER A 425 5.97 26.62 1.40
CA SER A 425 7.32 26.29 1.89
C SER A 425 7.84 24.95 1.40
N THR A 426 6.94 24.05 0.97
CA THR A 426 7.28 22.71 0.49
C THR A 426 7.88 22.68 -0.92
N LEU A 427 7.74 23.75 -1.71
CA LEU A 427 8.34 23.84 -3.04
C LEU A 427 9.86 23.66 -2.94
N GLY A 428 10.44 22.88 -3.86
CA GLY A 428 11.88 22.74 -3.97
C GLY A 428 12.55 24.09 -4.23
N LYS A 429 13.63 24.39 -3.53
CA LYS A 429 14.44 25.61 -3.68
C LYS A 429 15.90 25.25 -3.75
N MET A 430 16.53 25.49 -4.87
CA MET A 430 17.93 25.17 -5.11
C MET A 430 18.70 26.41 -5.58
N LEU A 431 19.76 26.72 -4.86
CA LEU A 431 20.72 27.74 -5.29
C LEU A 431 21.77 27.09 -6.20
N VAL A 432 21.97 27.69 -7.37
CA VAL A 432 23.02 27.36 -8.34
C VAL A 432 23.92 28.57 -8.51
N SER A 433 25.21 28.45 -8.23
CA SER A 433 26.17 29.56 -8.34
C SER A 433 27.53 29.04 -8.80
N GLY A 434 28.31 29.92 -9.42
CA GLY A 434 29.64 29.60 -9.90
C GLY A 434 29.89 30.09 -11.33
N PRO A 435 31.13 30.03 -11.82
CA PRO A 435 31.48 30.49 -13.16
C PRO A 435 30.65 29.82 -14.25
N ASP A 436 30.38 28.51 -14.11
CA ASP A 436 29.67 27.69 -15.11
C ASP A 436 28.17 27.53 -14.84
N ALA A 437 27.60 28.30 -13.88
CA ALA A 437 26.18 28.19 -13.53
C ALA A 437 25.24 28.43 -14.71
N LEU A 438 25.53 29.43 -15.54
CA LEU A 438 24.76 29.73 -16.75
C LEU A 438 24.89 28.60 -17.78
N GLU A 439 26.09 28.05 -17.98
CA GLU A 439 26.31 26.93 -18.91
C GLU A 439 25.57 25.68 -18.48
N LEU A 440 25.62 25.32 -17.20
CA LEU A 440 24.84 24.22 -16.64
C LEU A 440 23.37 24.37 -16.97
N LEU A 441 22.77 25.50 -16.67
CA LEU A 441 21.34 25.74 -16.87
C LEU A 441 20.95 25.82 -18.36
N GLU A 442 21.84 26.36 -19.22
CA GLU A 442 21.61 26.33 -20.66
C GLU A 442 21.61 24.90 -21.24
N ARG A 443 22.44 24.01 -20.70
CA ARG A 443 22.48 22.60 -21.14
C ARG A 443 21.32 21.78 -20.57
N LEU A 444 20.90 22.06 -19.34
CA LEU A 444 19.81 21.31 -18.67
C LEU A 444 18.42 21.64 -19.23
N TYR A 445 18.12 22.93 -19.40
CA TYR A 445 16.78 23.39 -19.70
C TYR A 445 16.54 23.67 -21.18
N PRO A 446 15.37 23.35 -21.74
CA PRO A 446 15.02 23.75 -23.10
C PRO A 446 14.80 25.27 -23.24
N THR A 447 14.60 25.98 -22.16
CA THR A 447 14.45 27.44 -22.06
C THR A 447 15.78 28.14 -22.30
N LYS A 448 15.80 29.26 -23.02
CA LYS A 448 17.01 30.08 -23.24
C LYS A 448 17.32 30.92 -21.99
N VAL A 449 18.14 30.38 -21.08
CA VAL A 449 18.45 30.94 -19.77
C VAL A 449 19.26 32.24 -19.87
N SER A 450 20.18 32.31 -20.83
CA SER A 450 21.02 33.50 -21.08
C SER A 450 20.24 34.81 -21.36
N THR A 451 18.96 34.68 -21.76
CA THR A 451 18.10 35.84 -21.97
C THR A 451 17.35 36.33 -20.71
N ILE A 452 17.47 35.62 -19.61
CA ILE A 452 16.93 36.01 -18.31
C ILE A 452 17.93 37.06 -17.71
N LYS A 453 17.45 38.24 -17.45
CA LYS A 453 18.27 39.31 -16.80
C LYS A 453 18.27 39.11 -15.28
N PRO A 454 19.30 39.58 -14.56
CA PRO A 454 19.30 39.64 -13.10
C PRO A 454 17.99 40.30 -12.58
N GLY A 455 17.45 39.77 -11.48
CA GLY A 455 16.15 40.19 -10.89
C GLY A 455 14.91 39.68 -11.64
N ARG A 456 15.07 38.83 -12.66
CA ARG A 456 13.96 38.25 -13.41
C ARG A 456 13.83 36.75 -13.21
N SER A 457 12.56 36.27 -13.31
CA SER A 457 12.19 34.88 -13.22
C SER A 457 11.53 34.42 -14.51
N ARG A 458 11.68 33.13 -14.83
CA ARG A 458 11.04 32.52 -16.00
C ARG A 458 10.60 31.10 -15.67
N TYR A 459 9.37 30.75 -16.04
CA TYR A 459 8.90 29.36 -16.01
C TYR A 459 9.70 28.48 -16.97
N ALA A 460 10.04 27.29 -16.55
CA ALA A 460 10.79 26.33 -17.34
C ALA A 460 10.40 24.90 -17.01
N LEU A 461 10.47 24.04 -18.01
CA LEU A 461 10.35 22.59 -17.88
C LEU A 461 11.72 21.98 -17.70
N LEU A 462 11.87 21.03 -16.79
CA LEU A 462 13.02 20.14 -16.71
C LEU A 462 12.69 18.86 -17.48
N LEU A 463 13.61 18.42 -18.36
CA LEU A 463 13.38 17.27 -19.24
C LEU A 463 14.43 16.19 -19.01
N ASP A 464 14.06 14.95 -19.33
CA ASP A 464 15.00 13.84 -19.47
C ASP A 464 15.60 13.79 -20.90
N GLU A 465 16.50 12.85 -21.14
CA GLU A 465 17.18 12.66 -22.43
C GLU A 465 16.21 12.21 -23.54
N ARG A 466 15.05 11.66 -23.17
CA ARG A 466 13.98 11.28 -24.11
C ARG A 466 13.10 12.46 -24.47
N GLY A 467 13.29 13.61 -23.81
CA GLY A 467 12.48 14.82 -23.96
C GLY A 467 11.14 14.75 -23.21
N TYR A 468 11.05 13.89 -22.21
CA TYR A 468 9.89 13.81 -21.31
C TYR A 468 10.03 14.78 -20.16
N VAL A 469 8.90 15.29 -19.70
CA VAL A 469 8.85 16.24 -18.57
C VAL A 469 9.12 15.51 -17.26
N LEU A 470 10.19 15.88 -16.58
CA LEU A 470 10.54 15.41 -15.26
C LEU A 470 9.91 16.26 -14.15
N ASP A 471 9.97 17.58 -14.33
CA ASP A 471 9.41 18.56 -13.40
C ASP A 471 9.22 19.92 -14.08
N ASP A 472 8.56 20.84 -13.41
CA ASP A 472 8.44 22.22 -13.82
C ASP A 472 8.73 23.17 -12.64
N GLY A 473 9.03 24.41 -12.97
CA GLY A 473 9.30 25.42 -11.95
C GLY A 473 9.82 26.72 -12.54
N MET A 474 10.47 27.51 -11.69
CA MET A 474 11.01 28.80 -12.07
C MET A 474 12.54 28.76 -12.10
N ILE A 475 13.12 29.41 -13.11
CA ILE A 475 14.52 29.82 -13.12
C ILE A 475 14.52 31.30 -12.78
N CYS A 476 15.08 31.65 -11.63
CA CYS A 476 15.23 33.02 -11.15
C CYS A 476 16.71 33.41 -11.21
N ARG A 477 17.06 34.39 -12.04
CA ARG A 477 18.45 34.88 -12.11
C ARG A 477 18.66 35.98 -11.08
N ASP A 478 19.45 35.69 -10.04
CA ASP A 478 19.72 36.62 -8.95
C ASP A 478 20.81 37.61 -9.32
N GLU A 479 21.90 37.09 -9.89
CA GLU A 479 23.09 37.82 -10.34
C GLU A 479 23.59 37.18 -11.65
N GLU A 480 24.66 37.66 -12.22
CA GLU A 480 25.17 37.15 -13.48
C GLU A 480 25.51 35.64 -13.44
N THR A 481 26.04 35.16 -12.30
CA THR A 481 26.48 33.77 -12.10
C THR A 481 25.75 33.08 -10.94
N ARG A 482 24.57 33.60 -10.54
CA ARG A 482 23.82 33.10 -9.42
C ARG A 482 22.35 32.98 -9.78
N PHE A 483 21.77 31.78 -9.57
CA PHE A 483 20.38 31.44 -9.91
C PHE A 483 19.69 30.71 -8.77
N THR A 484 18.40 30.92 -8.63
CA THR A 484 17.55 30.09 -7.81
C THR A 484 16.61 29.32 -8.74
N LEU A 485 16.56 28.01 -8.54
CA LEU A 485 15.61 27.11 -9.18
C LEU A 485 14.51 26.77 -8.18
N THR A 486 13.27 26.69 -8.65
CA THR A 486 12.18 26.09 -7.88
C THR A 486 11.70 24.82 -8.57
N PHE A 487 11.20 23.86 -7.78
CA PHE A 487 10.69 22.57 -8.23
C PHE A 487 9.36 22.28 -7.53
N THR A 488 8.61 21.32 -8.04
CA THR A 488 7.43 20.81 -7.33
C THR A 488 7.85 20.19 -5.99
N SER A 489 6.94 20.19 -5.02
CA SER A 489 7.21 19.61 -3.69
C SER A 489 7.62 18.14 -3.77
N GLY A 490 7.00 17.37 -4.66
CA GLY A 490 7.28 15.94 -4.85
C GLY A 490 8.53 15.67 -5.66
N GLY A 491 8.90 16.56 -6.59
CA GLY A 491 10.06 16.43 -7.47
C GLY A 491 11.38 16.93 -6.89
N ALA A 492 11.35 17.74 -5.83
CA ALA A 492 12.50 18.50 -5.35
C ALA A 492 13.80 17.68 -5.15
N THR A 493 13.70 16.51 -4.50
CA THR A 493 14.87 15.65 -4.24
C THR A 493 15.43 15.03 -5.53
N PHE A 494 14.54 14.54 -6.38
CA PHE A 494 14.93 13.95 -7.66
C PHE A 494 15.59 14.99 -8.57
N CYS A 495 15.00 16.19 -8.67
CA CYS A 495 15.51 17.26 -9.49
C CYS A 495 16.87 17.78 -8.99
N GLU A 496 17.09 17.83 -7.67
CA GLU A 496 18.41 18.15 -7.11
C GLU A 496 19.45 17.14 -7.58
N LEU A 497 19.19 15.85 -7.45
CA LEU A 497 20.09 14.80 -7.90
C LEU A 497 20.36 14.89 -9.41
N TRP A 498 19.32 15.09 -10.20
CA TRP A 498 19.44 15.26 -11.66
C TRP A 498 20.35 16.43 -12.05
N VAL A 499 20.16 17.59 -11.43
CA VAL A 499 21.02 18.76 -11.68
C VAL A 499 22.45 18.49 -11.25
N ARG A 500 22.66 17.81 -10.11
CA ARG A 500 23.97 17.47 -9.57
C ARG A 500 24.71 16.49 -10.46
N ASP A 501 24.06 15.40 -10.87
CA ASP A 501 24.63 14.37 -11.72
C ASP A 501 25.15 14.96 -13.04
N TRP A 502 24.36 15.82 -13.68
CA TRP A 502 24.78 16.48 -14.92
C TRP A 502 25.89 17.49 -14.72
N ALA A 503 25.88 18.24 -13.62
CA ALA A 503 26.98 19.18 -13.30
C ALA A 503 28.31 18.42 -13.11
N GLU A 504 28.28 17.30 -12.39
CA GLU A 504 29.44 16.43 -12.17
C GLU A 504 29.87 15.73 -13.47
N PHE A 505 28.94 15.18 -14.25
CA PHE A 505 29.21 14.52 -15.54
C PHE A 505 29.90 15.44 -16.54
N TRP A 506 29.51 16.73 -16.57
CA TRP A 506 30.15 17.72 -17.44
C TRP A 506 31.37 18.39 -16.84
N GLY A 507 31.73 18.13 -15.60
CA GLY A 507 32.89 18.69 -14.90
C GLY A 507 32.81 20.19 -14.71
N LEU A 508 31.59 20.74 -14.48
CA LEU A 508 31.35 22.18 -14.39
C LEU A 508 31.69 22.75 -12.99
N ASP A 509 32.33 23.93 -12.95
CA ASP A 509 32.59 24.63 -11.69
C ASP A 509 31.38 25.39 -11.20
N VAL A 510 30.50 24.63 -10.48
CA VAL A 510 29.29 25.15 -9.88
C VAL A 510 29.15 24.72 -8.42
N ARG A 511 28.46 25.53 -7.64
CA ARG A 511 28.05 25.24 -6.27
C ARG A 511 26.52 25.06 -6.23
N LEU A 512 26.09 23.94 -5.76
CA LEU A 512 24.67 23.52 -5.69
C LEU A 512 24.29 23.40 -4.23
N LEU A 513 23.29 24.19 -3.79
CA LEU A 513 22.78 24.15 -2.42
C LEU A 513 21.27 24.00 -2.39
N ASN A 514 20.79 22.90 -1.83
CA ASN A 514 19.38 22.74 -1.54
C ASN A 514 18.99 23.59 -0.33
N GLN A 515 18.04 24.50 -0.53
CA GLN A 515 17.54 25.42 0.48
C GLN A 515 16.09 25.12 0.88
N THR A 516 15.53 24.01 0.44
CA THR A 516 14.10 23.68 0.67
C THR A 516 13.73 23.70 2.14
N MET A 517 14.57 23.13 3.01
CA MET A 517 14.30 23.06 4.44
C MET A 517 14.71 24.32 5.22
N SER A 518 15.59 25.14 4.67
CA SER A 518 16.10 26.34 5.34
C SER A 518 15.29 27.61 5.02
N LEU A 519 14.50 27.59 3.95
CA LEU A 519 13.66 28.70 3.52
C LEU A 519 12.18 28.34 3.61
N GLY A 520 11.43 29.10 4.42
CA GLY A 520 9.98 29.17 4.34
C GLY A 520 9.54 29.95 3.09
N ALA A 521 8.31 29.72 2.62
CA ALA A 521 7.71 30.48 1.55
C ALA A 521 6.20 30.66 1.80
N ILE A 522 5.75 31.89 1.85
CA ILE A 522 4.35 32.26 1.99
C ILE A 522 3.87 32.92 0.70
N ASN A 523 2.84 32.35 0.09
CA ASN A 523 2.18 32.97 -1.04
C ASN A 523 1.09 33.92 -0.55
N VAL A 524 1.15 35.18 -1.02
CA VAL A 524 0.15 36.25 -0.80
C VAL A 524 -0.57 36.47 -2.10
N THR A 525 -1.85 36.12 -2.20
CA THR A 525 -2.57 36.13 -3.47
C THR A 525 -3.96 36.77 -3.34
N GLY A 526 -4.40 37.42 -4.42
CA GLY A 526 -5.70 38.07 -4.54
C GLY A 526 -5.59 39.54 -4.93
N PRO A 527 -6.73 40.18 -5.31
CA PRO A 527 -6.74 41.57 -5.79
C PRO A 527 -6.24 42.60 -4.74
N LEU A 528 -6.36 42.27 -3.45
CA LEU A 528 -5.90 43.15 -2.37
C LEU A 528 -4.47 42.80 -1.87
N SER A 529 -3.73 41.91 -2.52
CA SER A 529 -2.41 41.48 -2.10
C SER A 529 -1.38 42.63 -2.05
N LYS A 530 -1.41 43.60 -3.01
CA LYS A 530 -0.56 44.76 -2.97
C LYS A 530 -0.85 45.66 -1.75
N LYS A 531 -2.14 45.83 -1.42
CA LYS A 531 -2.56 46.63 -0.27
C LYS A 531 -2.12 45.97 1.04
N LEU A 532 -2.14 44.63 1.15
CA LEU A 532 -1.58 43.92 2.30
C LEU A 532 -0.08 44.14 2.42
N LEU A 533 0.65 44.10 1.30
CA LEU A 533 2.09 44.36 1.32
C LEU A 533 2.44 45.81 1.71
N ASP A 534 1.62 46.77 1.30
CA ASP A 534 1.76 48.16 1.74
C ASP A 534 1.53 48.28 3.26
N HIS A 535 0.48 47.64 3.82
CA HIS A 535 0.30 47.53 5.27
C HIS A 535 1.48 46.84 5.99
N ALA A 536 2.18 45.96 5.29
CA ALA A 536 3.38 45.28 5.79
C ALA A 536 4.69 46.06 5.57
N GLY A 537 4.59 47.33 5.12
CA GLY A 537 5.72 48.23 4.94
C GLY A 537 6.44 48.09 3.59
N LEU A 538 5.79 47.51 2.58
CA LEU A 538 6.30 47.39 1.21
C LEU A 538 5.39 48.08 0.21
N ASP A 539 5.60 49.33 -0.08
CA ASP A 539 4.87 50.19 -1.00
C ASP A 539 5.23 50.02 -2.48
N ASP A 540 6.43 49.48 -2.78
CA ASP A 540 6.91 49.20 -4.15
C ASP A 540 7.23 47.71 -4.34
N PRO A 541 6.22 46.82 -4.51
CA PRO A 541 6.47 45.41 -4.83
C PRO A 541 7.00 45.23 -6.25
N PRO A 542 7.71 44.10 -6.54
CA PRO A 542 8.31 43.88 -7.86
C PRO A 542 7.25 43.78 -8.96
N ASN A 543 7.64 44.04 -10.21
CA ASN A 543 6.84 43.84 -11.39
C ASN A 543 6.61 42.31 -11.66
N PHE A 544 5.64 41.97 -12.49
CA PHE A 544 5.34 40.57 -12.87
C PHE A 544 6.58 39.86 -13.46
N LEU A 545 6.87 38.66 -12.97
CA LEU A 545 8.06 37.87 -13.27
C LEU A 545 9.41 38.55 -12.85
N HIS A 546 9.36 39.41 -11.87
CA HIS A 546 10.57 39.96 -11.21
C HIS A 546 10.62 39.52 -9.76
N HIS A 547 11.82 39.61 -9.19
CA HIS A 547 12.05 39.38 -7.77
C HIS A 547 13.10 40.37 -7.23
N LYS A 548 13.05 40.60 -5.94
CA LYS A 548 14.05 41.41 -5.19
C LYS A 548 14.03 41.04 -3.71
N THR A 549 15.08 41.39 -2.98
CA THR A 549 15.11 41.27 -1.52
C THR A 549 14.57 42.54 -0.88
N VAL A 550 13.66 42.40 0.07
CA VAL A 550 12.94 43.48 0.74
C VAL A 550 12.60 43.11 2.17
N MET A 551 12.24 44.11 2.98
CA MET A 551 11.65 43.88 4.29
C MET A 551 10.13 43.85 4.17
N VAL A 552 9.48 42.82 4.77
CA VAL A 552 8.02 42.66 4.85
C VAL A 552 7.64 42.37 6.30
N ALA A 553 6.85 43.22 6.92
CA ALA A 553 6.48 43.12 8.33
C ALA A 553 7.69 42.90 9.29
N GLY A 554 8.84 43.52 8.97
CA GLY A 554 10.04 43.40 9.77
C GLY A 554 10.91 42.15 9.51
N VAL A 555 10.51 41.31 8.53
CA VAL A 555 11.24 40.11 8.12
C VAL A 555 11.92 40.37 6.77
N GLU A 556 13.19 39.98 6.62
CA GLU A 556 13.85 39.99 5.33
C GLU A 556 13.27 38.88 4.44
N CYS A 557 12.70 39.27 3.31
CA CYS A 557 12.06 38.37 2.36
C CYS A 557 12.64 38.57 0.97
N ARG A 558 12.89 37.50 0.28
CA ARG A 558 13.05 37.51 -1.16
C ARG A 558 11.67 37.35 -1.79
N ILE A 559 11.13 38.43 -2.33
CA ILE A 559 9.81 38.49 -2.90
C ILE A 559 9.85 38.24 -4.40
N PHE A 560 9.01 37.30 -4.86
CA PHE A 560 8.80 36.98 -6.27
C PHE A 560 7.37 37.34 -6.65
N ARG A 561 7.18 38.03 -7.76
CA ARG A 561 5.83 38.25 -8.29
C ARG A 561 5.50 37.19 -9.34
N LEU A 562 4.88 36.12 -8.88
CA LEU A 562 4.49 34.94 -9.63
C LEU A 562 3.03 34.63 -9.31
N SER A 563 2.29 33.98 -10.23
CA SER A 563 0.91 33.62 -9.98
C SER A 563 0.60 32.20 -10.45
N PHE A 564 0.18 31.36 -9.54
CA PHE A 564 -0.37 30.03 -9.81
C PHE A 564 -1.90 30.02 -9.79
N THR A 565 -2.51 30.90 -9.00
CA THR A 565 -3.97 31.05 -8.87
C THR A 565 -4.61 31.87 -10.00
N GLY A 566 -3.81 32.62 -10.77
CA GLY A 566 -4.28 33.55 -11.78
C GLY A 566 -4.59 34.96 -11.29
N GLU A 567 -4.57 35.23 -9.98
CA GLU A 567 -4.70 36.57 -9.40
C GLU A 567 -3.35 37.23 -9.21
N THR A 568 -3.32 38.53 -8.88
CA THR A 568 -2.09 39.19 -8.40
C THR A 568 -1.54 38.44 -7.21
N SER A 569 -0.29 38.03 -7.29
CA SER A 569 0.27 37.08 -6.33
C SER A 569 1.77 37.29 -6.13
N PHE A 570 2.20 37.09 -4.90
CA PHE A 570 3.60 37.23 -4.47
C PHE A 570 4.01 36.05 -3.60
N GLU A 571 5.21 35.51 -3.83
CA GLU A 571 5.83 34.51 -2.97
C GLU A 571 6.92 35.17 -2.13
N LEU A 572 6.80 35.04 -0.81
CA LEU A 572 7.75 35.60 0.17
C LEU A 572 8.64 34.47 0.68
N HIS A 573 9.83 34.33 0.10
CA HIS A 573 10.83 33.38 0.61
C HIS A 573 11.63 34.06 1.72
N HIS A 574 11.72 33.42 2.88
CA HIS A 574 12.33 33.95 4.10
C HIS A 574 13.01 32.82 4.89
N ALA A 575 13.85 33.17 5.87
CA ALA A 575 14.41 32.17 6.76
C ALA A 575 13.32 31.41 7.50
N THR A 576 13.43 30.08 7.58
CA THR A 576 12.42 29.22 8.22
C THR A 576 12.09 29.65 9.66
N ALA A 577 13.08 30.19 10.38
CA ALA A 577 12.90 30.71 11.76
C ALA A 577 11.90 31.87 11.85
N ASP A 578 11.70 32.63 10.78
CA ASP A 578 10.83 33.80 10.75
C ASP A 578 9.41 33.50 10.25
N SER A 579 9.14 32.25 9.82
CA SER A 579 7.87 31.88 9.19
C SER A 579 6.66 32.20 10.08
N VAL A 580 6.70 31.83 11.35
CA VAL A 580 5.57 32.00 12.29
C VAL A 580 5.29 33.49 12.55
N SER A 581 6.34 34.28 12.74
CA SER A 581 6.22 35.74 12.99
C SER A 581 5.65 36.46 11.77
N LEU A 582 6.14 36.12 10.57
CA LEU A 582 5.67 36.68 9.31
C LEU A 582 4.20 36.28 9.03
N TRP A 583 3.85 35.01 9.18
CA TRP A 583 2.51 34.49 8.99
C TRP A 583 1.48 35.19 9.87
N ARG A 584 1.75 35.27 11.17
CA ARG A 584 0.88 35.95 12.14
C ARG A 584 0.74 37.43 11.85
N SER A 585 1.85 38.10 11.50
CA SER A 585 1.86 39.52 11.17
C SER A 585 0.99 39.81 9.93
N LEU A 586 1.12 39.02 8.86
CA LEU A 586 0.33 39.18 7.66
C LEU A 586 -1.16 38.96 7.92
N LEU A 587 -1.54 37.90 8.67
CA LEU A 587 -2.94 37.66 9.05
C LEU A 587 -3.51 38.85 9.85
N LYS A 588 -2.74 39.40 10.79
CA LYS A 588 -3.15 40.55 11.59
C LYS A 588 -3.31 41.83 10.72
N LEU A 589 -2.35 42.11 9.87
CA LEU A 589 -2.34 43.31 9.00
C LEU A 589 -3.42 43.26 7.90
N GLY A 590 -3.86 42.06 7.53
CA GLY A 590 -4.91 41.86 6.52
C GLY A 590 -6.32 41.71 7.10
N SER A 591 -6.50 41.85 8.40
CA SER A 591 -7.79 41.58 9.06
C SER A 591 -8.95 42.44 8.51
N ASP A 592 -8.68 43.70 8.17
CA ASP A 592 -9.60 44.64 7.56
C ASP A 592 -9.77 44.44 6.04
N LEU A 593 -8.89 43.63 5.42
CA LEU A 593 -8.91 43.30 4.00
C LEU A 593 -9.66 41.99 3.70
N GLY A 594 -10.22 41.34 4.73
CA GLY A 594 -10.91 40.07 4.56
C GLY A 594 -9.96 38.90 4.30
N ILE A 595 -8.73 38.99 4.83
CA ILE A 595 -7.70 37.95 4.65
C ILE A 595 -8.14 36.58 5.23
N LYS A 596 -7.92 35.53 4.47
CA LYS A 596 -8.09 34.16 4.93
C LYS A 596 -6.94 33.29 4.42
N PRO A 597 -6.49 32.30 5.18
CA PRO A 597 -5.60 31.28 4.63
C PRO A 597 -6.41 30.38 3.66
N HIS A 598 -5.75 29.79 2.68
CA HIS A 598 -6.33 28.73 1.85
C HIS A 598 -5.43 27.50 1.79
N GLY A 599 -6.07 26.34 1.72
CA GLY A 599 -5.39 25.05 1.63
C GLY A 599 -5.18 24.57 0.19
N ILE A 600 -4.63 23.37 0.09
CA ILE A 600 -4.33 22.72 -1.20
C ILE A 600 -5.59 22.48 -2.01
N GLU A 601 -6.69 22.08 -1.40
CA GLU A 601 -7.95 21.78 -2.09
C GLU A 601 -8.47 23.01 -2.88
N THR A 602 -8.45 24.19 -2.25
CA THR A 602 -8.78 25.46 -2.91
C THR A 602 -7.74 25.79 -4.00
N LEU A 603 -6.45 25.60 -3.74
CA LEU A 603 -5.38 25.85 -4.71
C LEU A 603 -5.52 24.99 -5.97
N LEU A 604 -5.93 23.72 -5.83
CA LEU A 604 -6.15 22.80 -6.96
C LEU A 604 -7.24 23.32 -7.92
N THR A 605 -8.34 23.84 -7.39
CA THR A 605 -9.41 24.45 -8.20
C THR A 605 -8.90 25.73 -8.90
N LEU A 606 -8.22 26.61 -8.16
CA LEU A 606 -7.73 27.89 -8.68
C LEU A 606 -6.72 27.72 -9.82
N ARG A 607 -5.75 26.81 -9.67
CA ARG A 607 -4.75 26.52 -10.70
C ARG A 607 -5.39 25.88 -11.94
N LEU A 608 -6.38 25.00 -11.72
CA LEU A 608 -7.10 24.32 -12.80
C LEU A 608 -7.83 25.35 -13.68
N GLU A 609 -8.48 26.35 -13.10
CA GLU A 609 -9.10 27.45 -13.83
C GLU A 609 -8.12 28.20 -14.74
N LYS A 610 -6.84 28.23 -14.38
CA LYS A 610 -5.76 28.80 -15.20
C LYS A 610 -5.12 27.77 -16.16
N GLY A 611 -5.57 26.51 -16.13
CA GLY A 611 -4.99 25.44 -16.93
C GLY A 611 -3.53 25.14 -16.59
N HIS A 612 -3.06 25.50 -15.39
CA HIS A 612 -1.73 25.13 -14.92
C HIS A 612 -1.70 23.64 -14.59
N ILE A 613 -0.69 22.95 -15.08
CA ILE A 613 -0.48 21.53 -14.83
C ILE A 613 0.14 21.29 -13.44
N ILE A 614 -0.04 20.08 -12.93
CA ILE A 614 0.75 19.53 -11.83
C ILE A 614 1.51 18.33 -12.39
N VAL A 615 2.83 18.39 -12.34
CA VAL A 615 3.68 17.29 -12.79
C VAL A 615 3.47 16.08 -11.87
N GLY A 616 3.28 14.92 -12.49
CA GLY A 616 2.94 13.67 -11.80
C GLY A 616 1.44 13.41 -11.63
N GLN A 617 0.58 14.44 -11.81
CA GLN A 617 -0.89 14.30 -11.85
C GLN A 617 -1.40 14.47 -13.30
N ASP A 618 -1.07 15.60 -13.94
CA ASP A 618 -1.46 15.89 -15.33
C ASP A 618 -0.43 15.36 -16.34
N THR A 619 0.75 14.96 -15.87
CA THR A 619 1.80 14.35 -16.68
C THR A 619 2.07 12.92 -16.23
N ASP A 620 2.56 12.12 -17.15
CA ASP A 620 3.06 10.76 -16.94
C ASP A 620 4.47 10.60 -17.54
N PHE A 621 5.01 9.40 -17.47
CA PHE A 621 6.39 9.09 -17.84
C PHE A 621 6.68 9.14 -19.38
N ASP A 622 5.68 9.50 -20.23
CA ASP A 622 5.87 9.73 -21.66
C ASP A 622 5.37 11.12 -22.11
N SER A 623 5.14 12.01 -21.16
CA SER A 623 4.64 13.37 -21.44
C SER A 623 5.72 14.25 -22.03
N THR A 624 5.59 14.60 -23.32
CA THR A 624 6.46 15.59 -23.98
C THR A 624 5.86 16.99 -23.89
N PRO A 625 6.66 18.07 -24.00
CA PRO A 625 6.13 19.45 -24.05
C PRO A 625 5.04 19.65 -25.11
N ARG A 626 5.12 18.95 -26.24
CA ARG A 626 4.12 19.01 -27.30
C ARG A 626 2.79 18.37 -26.89
N ARG A 627 2.85 17.24 -26.18
CA ARG A 627 1.63 16.54 -25.70
C ARG A 627 0.88 17.32 -24.65
N ILE A 628 1.58 18.07 -23.80
CA ILE A 628 0.98 18.90 -22.75
C ILE A 628 0.74 20.35 -23.14
N ASN A 629 0.84 20.70 -24.42
CA ASN A 629 0.66 22.07 -24.92
C ASN A 629 1.68 23.10 -24.39
N HIS A 630 2.90 22.68 -24.01
CA HIS A 630 3.95 23.54 -23.47
C HIS A 630 5.13 23.77 -24.41
N ASN A 631 4.94 23.61 -25.74
CA ASN A 631 5.99 23.87 -26.75
C ASN A 631 6.56 25.30 -26.67
N TRP A 632 5.78 26.26 -26.17
CA TRP A 632 6.23 27.64 -26.00
C TRP A 632 7.43 27.77 -25.02
N ALA A 633 7.60 26.82 -24.09
CA ALA A 633 8.72 26.76 -23.14
C ALA A 633 10.00 26.16 -23.76
N VAL A 634 9.92 25.56 -24.95
CA VAL A 634 11.04 24.88 -25.62
C VAL A 634 11.62 25.75 -26.72
N LYS A 635 12.92 26.03 -26.66
CA LYS A 635 13.67 26.85 -27.64
C LYS A 635 14.57 25.96 -28.47
N LEU A 636 14.02 25.38 -29.56
CA LEU A 636 14.74 24.45 -30.44
C LEU A 636 15.89 25.10 -31.21
N GLU A 637 15.93 26.43 -31.29
CA GLU A 637 17.05 27.20 -31.85
C GLU A 637 18.31 27.20 -30.98
N LYS A 638 18.26 26.77 -29.72
CA LYS A 638 19.45 26.58 -28.88
C LYS A 638 20.33 25.49 -29.48
N PRO A 639 21.69 25.64 -29.32
CA PRO A 639 22.60 24.61 -29.85
C PRO A 639 22.30 23.21 -29.33
N GLU A 640 22.29 23.04 -28.03
CA GLU A 640 21.99 21.77 -27.35
C GLU A 640 21.32 22.01 -26.00
N PHE A 641 20.51 21.03 -25.56
CA PHE A 641 19.98 20.85 -24.22
C PHE A 641 19.51 19.42 -24.04
N ILE A 642 19.37 18.97 -22.80
CA ILE A 642 18.88 17.61 -22.48
C ILE A 642 17.53 17.34 -23.14
N GLY A 643 17.43 16.24 -23.92
CA GLY A 643 16.23 15.83 -24.62
C GLY A 643 16.03 16.45 -26.00
N LYS A 644 16.85 17.43 -26.44
CA LYS A 644 16.67 18.12 -27.72
C LYS A 644 16.54 17.16 -28.92
N GLN A 645 17.48 16.22 -29.06
CA GLN A 645 17.51 15.30 -30.20
C GLN A 645 16.27 14.38 -30.21
N SER A 646 15.81 13.99 -29.05
CA SER A 646 14.59 13.19 -28.90
C SER A 646 13.33 13.98 -29.26
N ILE A 647 13.23 15.23 -28.86
CA ILE A 647 12.13 16.15 -29.24
C ILE A 647 12.11 16.34 -30.77
N LEU A 648 13.28 16.56 -31.39
CA LEU A 648 13.36 16.71 -32.86
C LEU A 648 12.91 15.44 -33.59
N ARG A 649 13.16 14.24 -33.05
CA ARG A 649 12.67 12.98 -33.61
C ARG A 649 11.16 12.83 -33.42
N THR A 650 10.67 13.01 -32.18
CA THR A 650 9.26 12.83 -31.85
C THR A 650 8.35 13.86 -32.50
N ASN A 651 8.84 15.06 -32.76
CA ASN A 651 8.07 16.09 -33.48
C ASN A 651 7.76 15.71 -34.94
N LYS A 652 8.47 14.74 -35.54
CA LYS A 652 8.17 14.19 -36.88
C LYS A 652 7.05 13.15 -36.86
N ILE A 653 6.64 12.68 -35.69
CA ILE A 653 5.61 11.66 -35.53
C ILE A 653 4.29 12.37 -35.20
N PRO A 654 3.16 12.00 -35.81
CA PRO A 654 1.84 12.50 -35.42
C PRO A 654 1.57 12.26 -33.94
N LEU A 655 0.88 13.18 -33.28
CA LEU A 655 0.40 12.96 -31.92
C LEU A 655 -0.69 11.90 -31.94
N ASN A 656 -0.62 10.97 -30.98
CA ASN A 656 -1.70 10.02 -30.70
C ASN A 656 -2.67 10.53 -29.62
N ARG A 657 -2.18 11.34 -28.67
CA ARG A 657 -2.98 11.96 -27.59
C ARG A 657 -2.42 13.32 -27.20
N GLN A 658 -3.27 14.12 -26.58
CA GLN A 658 -2.90 15.44 -26.06
C GLN A 658 -3.66 15.76 -24.76
N LEU A 659 -3.00 16.45 -23.83
CA LEU A 659 -3.64 17.00 -22.63
C LEU A 659 -4.47 18.23 -23.05
N VAL A 660 -5.76 18.21 -22.74
CA VAL A 660 -6.70 19.26 -23.14
C VAL A 660 -7.66 19.64 -22.01
N GLY A 661 -8.31 20.80 -22.15
CA GLY A 661 -9.33 21.25 -21.22
C GLY A 661 -10.73 20.81 -21.64
N PHE A 662 -11.58 20.54 -20.64
CA PHE A 662 -13.01 20.23 -20.83
C PHE A 662 -13.88 21.06 -19.89
N GLU A 663 -15.08 21.36 -20.34
CA GLU A 663 -16.19 21.86 -19.53
C GLU A 663 -17.34 20.85 -19.52
N LEU A 664 -18.01 20.76 -18.38
CA LEU A 664 -19.18 19.91 -18.17
C LEU A 664 -20.13 20.55 -17.17
N ASP A 665 -21.44 20.42 -17.39
CA ASP A 665 -22.45 20.93 -16.48
C ASP A 665 -22.68 20.01 -15.28
N GLY A 666 -22.88 20.58 -14.10
CA GLY A 666 -23.10 19.85 -12.83
C GLY A 666 -21.82 19.58 -12.05
N SER A 667 -21.83 18.55 -11.20
CA SER A 667 -20.70 18.20 -10.32
C SER A 667 -19.48 17.72 -11.11
N PRO A 668 -18.24 18.01 -10.65
CA PRO A 668 -17.04 17.53 -11.31
C PRO A 668 -16.96 16.00 -11.23
N PRO A 669 -16.51 15.32 -12.31
CA PRO A 669 -16.21 13.89 -12.27
C PRO A 669 -14.98 13.63 -11.40
N ASN A 670 -14.79 12.39 -10.99
CA ASN A 670 -13.58 11.99 -10.29
C ASN A 670 -12.34 12.05 -11.20
N GLU A 671 -11.19 12.33 -10.62
CA GLU A 671 -9.91 12.11 -11.29
C GLU A 671 -9.79 10.62 -11.68
N GLY A 672 -9.25 10.35 -12.86
CA GLY A 672 -9.24 9.00 -13.45
C GLY A 672 -10.53 8.62 -14.19
N ALA A 673 -11.58 9.43 -14.18
CA ALA A 673 -12.81 9.17 -14.95
C ALA A 673 -12.47 8.95 -16.43
N VAL A 674 -13.03 7.90 -17.02
CA VAL A 674 -12.79 7.54 -18.42
C VAL A 674 -13.53 8.49 -19.35
N ILE A 675 -12.84 8.91 -20.40
CA ILE A 675 -13.40 9.73 -21.48
C ILE A 675 -13.79 8.80 -22.63
N TRP A 676 -15.02 8.92 -23.10
CA TRP A 676 -15.56 8.13 -24.18
C TRP A 676 -15.89 8.98 -25.40
N LYS A 677 -15.53 8.52 -26.58
CA LYS A 677 -16.06 9.06 -27.84
C LYS A 677 -16.99 8.00 -28.44
N GLU A 678 -18.30 8.29 -28.37
CA GLU A 678 -19.32 7.28 -28.66
C GLU A 678 -19.16 6.07 -27.70
N ASN A 679 -18.79 4.90 -28.19
CA ASN A 679 -18.53 3.69 -27.39
C ASN A 679 -17.04 3.30 -27.37
N GLU A 680 -16.13 4.18 -27.85
CA GLU A 680 -14.70 3.92 -27.88
C GLU A 680 -13.98 4.69 -26.78
N TYR A 681 -12.97 4.05 -26.16
CA TYR A 681 -12.10 4.72 -25.21
C TYR A 681 -11.38 5.89 -25.89
N ALA A 682 -11.47 7.06 -25.29
CA ALA A 682 -10.87 8.28 -25.82
C ALA A 682 -9.84 8.93 -24.88
N GLY A 683 -9.73 8.45 -23.65
CA GLY A 683 -8.79 8.99 -22.68
C GLY A 683 -9.29 8.98 -21.24
N TYR A 684 -8.69 9.82 -20.41
CA TYR A 684 -9.08 9.93 -18.99
C TYR A 684 -8.84 11.33 -18.42
N VAL A 685 -9.59 11.68 -17.38
CA VAL A 685 -9.49 12.94 -16.64
C VAL A 685 -8.30 12.88 -15.67
N THR A 686 -7.43 13.88 -15.70
CA THR A 686 -6.28 13.99 -14.78
C THR A 686 -6.54 14.94 -13.62
N SER A 687 -7.29 16.00 -13.88
CA SER A 687 -7.66 17.02 -12.88
C SER A 687 -9.08 17.46 -13.10
N SER A 688 -9.82 17.63 -12.01
CA SER A 688 -11.23 17.99 -12.04
C SER A 688 -11.59 18.91 -10.88
N GLY A 689 -12.48 19.88 -11.13
CA GLY A 689 -12.95 20.80 -10.11
C GLY A 689 -14.13 21.64 -10.58
N PHE A 690 -14.91 22.16 -9.63
CA PHE A 690 -16.00 23.07 -9.92
C PHE A 690 -15.51 24.52 -9.88
N SER A 691 -15.56 25.22 -11.01
CA SER A 691 -15.22 26.62 -11.09
C SER A 691 -16.43 27.49 -10.69
N HIS A 692 -16.33 28.18 -9.56
CA HIS A 692 -17.38 29.04 -9.08
C HIS A 692 -17.55 30.33 -9.95
N VAL A 693 -16.48 30.82 -10.59
CA VAL A 693 -16.52 31.99 -11.46
C VAL A 693 -17.16 31.71 -12.83
N ILE A 694 -17.01 30.48 -13.35
CA ILE A 694 -17.57 30.04 -14.62
C ILE A 694 -18.91 29.33 -14.40
N ASN A 695 -19.18 28.88 -13.18
CA ASN A 695 -20.34 28.09 -12.78
C ASN A 695 -20.47 26.78 -13.57
N LYS A 696 -19.34 26.09 -13.79
CA LYS A 696 -19.24 24.80 -14.47
C LYS A 696 -18.12 23.93 -13.85
N SER A 697 -18.20 22.66 -14.08
CA SER A 697 -17.06 21.77 -13.86
C SER A 697 -16.04 21.95 -14.98
N VAL A 698 -14.77 22.15 -14.60
CA VAL A 698 -13.62 22.27 -15.50
C VAL A 698 -12.63 21.15 -15.23
N MET A 699 -12.01 20.64 -16.26
CA MET A 699 -11.13 19.46 -16.18
C MET A 699 -9.95 19.60 -17.13
N LEU A 700 -8.81 19.02 -16.73
CA LEU A 700 -7.77 18.60 -17.65
C LEU A 700 -7.86 17.09 -17.85
N GLY A 701 -7.56 16.63 -19.05
CA GLY A 701 -7.55 15.20 -19.35
C GLY A 701 -6.77 14.88 -20.60
N TRP A 702 -6.23 13.67 -20.64
CA TRP A 702 -5.64 13.13 -21.86
C TRP A 702 -6.75 12.74 -22.82
N LEU A 703 -6.63 13.17 -24.08
CA LEU A 703 -7.57 12.88 -25.15
C LEU A 703 -6.83 12.33 -26.36
N GLU A 704 -7.27 11.19 -26.87
CA GLU A 704 -6.73 10.56 -28.07
C GLU A 704 -7.23 11.24 -29.35
N PHE A 705 -6.42 11.14 -30.41
CA PHE A 705 -6.76 11.60 -31.74
C PHE A 705 -7.57 10.53 -32.47
N PHE A 706 -8.71 10.93 -33.06
CA PHE A 706 -9.54 10.13 -33.94
C PHE A 706 -9.44 10.71 -35.35
N ASN A 707 -9.02 9.94 -36.31
CA ASN A 707 -8.80 10.40 -37.69
C ASN A 707 -7.93 11.67 -37.81
N ASN A 708 -6.88 11.77 -36.98
CA ASN A 708 -5.98 12.92 -36.85
C ASN A 708 -6.63 14.18 -36.27
N GLU A 709 -7.80 14.10 -35.68
CA GLU A 709 -8.47 15.21 -35.01
C GLU A 709 -8.81 14.85 -33.54
N LEU A 710 -8.77 15.85 -32.68
CA LEU A 710 -9.26 15.70 -31.31
C LEU A 710 -10.78 15.94 -31.28
N PRO A 711 -11.57 15.03 -30.73
CA PRO A 711 -13.00 15.21 -30.57
C PRO A 711 -13.35 16.54 -29.88
N LYS A 712 -14.42 17.21 -30.34
CA LYS A 712 -14.93 18.42 -29.71
C LYS A 712 -15.89 18.11 -28.55
N GLU A 713 -16.62 17.01 -28.69
CA GLU A 713 -17.58 16.53 -27.71
C GLU A 713 -17.24 15.07 -27.34
N VAL A 714 -17.32 14.76 -26.07
CA VAL A 714 -17.02 13.45 -25.48
C VAL A 714 -18.02 13.15 -24.35
N ILE A 715 -18.03 11.92 -23.88
CA ILE A 715 -18.84 11.52 -22.72
C ILE A 715 -17.92 11.26 -21.53
N ILE A 716 -18.21 11.86 -20.39
CA ILE A 716 -17.52 11.64 -19.11
C ILE A 716 -18.59 11.39 -18.04
N ASP A 717 -18.50 10.29 -17.29
CA ASP A 717 -19.51 9.85 -16.31
C ASP A 717 -20.95 9.84 -16.90
N GLY A 718 -21.09 9.39 -18.16
CA GLY A 718 -22.37 9.33 -18.85
C GLY A 718 -22.96 10.70 -19.26
N ARG A 719 -22.21 11.80 -19.10
CA ARG A 719 -22.64 13.17 -19.41
C ARG A 719 -21.83 13.76 -20.56
N PRO A 720 -22.43 14.60 -21.43
CA PRO A 720 -21.69 15.29 -22.47
C PRO A 720 -20.71 16.29 -21.85
N ALA A 721 -19.47 16.25 -22.31
CA ALA A 721 -18.41 17.20 -21.97
C ALA A 721 -17.81 17.79 -23.25
N TYR A 722 -17.46 19.05 -23.19
CA TYR A 722 -17.00 19.80 -24.35
C TYR A 722 -15.53 20.17 -24.19
N ARG A 723 -14.72 19.84 -25.18
CA ARG A 723 -13.33 20.27 -25.24
C ARG A 723 -13.25 21.78 -25.47
N VAL A 724 -12.54 22.47 -24.59
CA VAL A 724 -12.34 23.92 -24.63
C VAL A 724 -10.86 24.28 -24.58
N SER A 725 -10.53 25.50 -24.94
CA SER A 725 -9.18 26.01 -24.79
C SER A 725 -8.92 26.44 -23.33
N THR A 726 -7.70 26.20 -22.85
CA THR A 726 -7.21 26.73 -21.58
C THR A 726 -6.40 28.01 -21.81
N PRO A 727 -6.37 28.96 -20.85
CA PRO A 727 -7.03 28.96 -19.52
C PRO A 727 -8.57 29.06 -19.60
N PHE A 728 -9.27 28.44 -18.64
CA PHE A 728 -10.73 28.53 -18.53
C PHE A 728 -11.17 29.91 -18.02
N TYR A 729 -10.36 30.51 -17.15
CA TYR A 729 -10.61 31.78 -16.49
C TYR A 729 -9.49 32.78 -16.80
N ASP A 730 -9.86 34.06 -17.11
CA ASP A 730 -8.93 35.14 -17.45
C ASP A 730 -7.89 34.70 -18.50
N PRO A 731 -8.31 34.34 -19.73
CA PRO A 731 -7.42 33.73 -20.74
C PRO A 731 -6.25 34.66 -21.13
N GLU A 732 -6.40 35.99 -21.03
CA GLU A 732 -5.34 36.94 -21.32
C GLU A 732 -4.34 37.12 -20.17
N GLY A 733 -4.65 36.58 -18.98
CA GLY A 733 -3.79 36.69 -17.79
C GLY A 733 -3.67 38.13 -17.29
N ALA A 734 -4.71 38.93 -17.45
CA ALA A 734 -4.74 40.34 -17.08
C ALA A 734 -4.66 40.51 -15.55
N ARG A 735 -5.40 39.69 -14.81
CA ARG A 735 -5.50 39.78 -13.34
C ARG A 735 -4.16 39.52 -12.61
N ALA A 736 -3.35 38.62 -13.09
CA ALA A 736 -2.01 38.35 -12.51
C ALA A 736 -1.02 39.52 -12.74
N ARG A 737 -1.31 40.41 -13.74
CA ARG A 737 -0.41 41.49 -14.14
C ARG A 737 -0.80 42.87 -13.57
N ILE A 738 -1.99 43.01 -12.99
CA ILE A 738 -2.50 44.29 -12.41
C ILE A 738 -1.60 44.87 -11.31
#